data_436901ac6115d34f3aaeb4c8f055fd88
#
_entry.id   436901ac6115d34f3aaeb4c8f055fd88
#
_cell.length_a   1.000
_cell.length_b   1.000
_cell.length_c   1.000
_cell.angle_alpha   90.00
_cell.angle_beta   90.00
_cell.angle_gamma   90.00
#
_symmetry.space_group_name_H-M   'P 1'
#
loop_
_entity.id
_entity.type
_entity.pdbx_description
1 polymer ?
#
loop_
_entity_poly.entity_id
_entity_poly.type
_entity_poly.pdbx_seq_one_letter_code
_entity_poly.pdbx_strand_id
1 'polypeptide(L)'
;MKENNHTTQQNTFELLAPAGSLAIFKAVVAAGADAVYVGGSKFGARAYADNFSDEELLEALDYAHLYGRRVYLTVNTLLKNSEIEQVCAYLQPFYEHGLDAVLVQDFGVLTAIHERFPDLAIHTSTQMTVTGVEAARLFSGYGVTRMVMARELSLNEMKRIREETGMELEAFVHGALCYCYSGQCLFSSMLGGRSGNRGRCAQPCRLPYAVLDEKHREYKKDAYVLSLKDMCGIKDLRGLADAGVYSLKIEGRMKQIPYAAGVVSYYRKYIDLFLSGQETQVSEGDYRAVLALGNRCGFTDGYYHRHNGSDMVTFTKPNYEKTNEALQQQILRAYENGAAKIPVMGELVLHQGQAAYYRVKTQTVSVEISGMEVMQAQKKPLLAEDVKSRMEKTGDTPFVMEELSIKIEDGVFLPNGALNQLRREALAELQKKMLKPYQRQEHPQRKAEEKFPETCEKREKRKECVFAVTGERRQLAPVLESSCVTSVCLDMEAYDRSTIMEELKEDANAVMQKDKEVYLAMPRILRAGTAEWVRQILPDIKRMGFAGVLVRNYEELALAKETFWGSEIITDHNLYCYNDQAVRAFAGQGVTKNTVPLELNRSEIKRRYNEESMMMLYGYYPLMTSAQCVHANTRGCDKKRGLSYLKDRYQVQFPVKNFCTYCYNVVYNSLPVLLFSNLEELKKAGIRDFRMDFTMESAKETKAILKLYEEFADGSRRQYPKEWENRYTNGHYKRGVE
;
A
#
# COMPACT_ATOMS: atom_id res chain seq x y z
N MET A 1 35.91 -21.18 13.08
CA MET A 1 35.97 -21.07 11.62
C MET A 1 34.59 -21.36 11.09
N LYS A 2 33.78 -20.35 10.80
CA LYS A 2 32.49 -20.49 10.08
C LYS A 2 32.75 -19.99 8.68
N GLU A 3 32.73 -20.91 7.72
CA GLU A 3 32.88 -20.60 6.30
C GLU A 3 31.76 -19.66 5.86
N ASN A 4 32.17 -18.51 5.36
CA ASN A 4 31.30 -17.56 4.66
C ASN A 4 30.91 -18.16 3.29
N ASN A 5 29.81 -18.89 3.24
CA ASN A 5 29.14 -19.17 1.99
C ASN A 5 28.46 -17.88 1.47
N HIS A 6 29.20 -16.98 0.86
CA HIS A 6 28.64 -16.05 -0.10
C HIS A 6 28.30 -16.83 -1.38
N THR A 7 27.19 -17.54 -1.37
CA THR A 7 26.54 -17.96 -2.60
C THR A 7 26.19 -16.71 -3.37
N THR A 8 26.79 -16.52 -4.53
CA THR A 8 26.35 -15.59 -5.57
C THR A 8 24.86 -15.83 -5.79
N GLN A 9 23.99 -14.98 -5.16
CA GLN A 9 22.58 -14.95 -5.48
C GLN A 9 22.49 -14.64 -6.98
N GLN A 10 22.09 -15.63 -7.78
CA GLN A 10 21.69 -15.39 -9.17
C GLN A 10 20.66 -14.27 -9.14
N ASN A 11 20.90 -13.19 -9.89
CA ASN A 11 19.94 -12.09 -10.06
C ASN A 11 18.68 -12.66 -10.68
N THR A 12 17.69 -13.01 -9.85
CA THR A 12 16.38 -13.48 -10.27
C THR A 12 15.39 -12.36 -10.02
N PHE A 13 14.57 -12.03 -11.02
CA PHE A 13 13.46 -11.12 -10.86
C PHE A 13 12.14 -11.89 -10.78
N GLU A 14 11.23 -11.42 -9.94
CA GLU A 14 9.82 -11.77 -9.97
C GLU A 14 9.06 -10.66 -10.71
N LEU A 15 8.40 -11.00 -11.81
CA LEU A 15 7.52 -10.07 -12.52
C LEU A 15 6.10 -10.16 -11.94
N LEU A 16 5.70 -9.11 -11.22
CA LEU A 16 4.42 -9.04 -10.50
C LEU A 16 3.38 -8.26 -11.32
N ALA A 17 2.41 -8.97 -11.85
CA ALA A 17 1.36 -8.44 -12.72
C ALA A 17 0.08 -8.06 -11.97
N PRO A 18 -0.68 -7.04 -12.45
CA PRO A 18 -2.00 -6.72 -11.95
C PRO A 18 -3.09 -7.55 -12.63
N ALA A 19 -4.11 -7.99 -11.88
CA ALA A 19 -5.35 -8.47 -12.47
C ALA A 19 -6.58 -7.91 -11.75
N GLY A 20 -7.56 -7.42 -12.52
CA GLY A 20 -8.85 -6.94 -12.04
C GLY A 20 -10.00 -7.91 -12.26
N SER A 21 -9.79 -8.98 -13.04
CA SER A 21 -10.74 -10.06 -13.29
C SER A 21 -10.02 -11.37 -13.60
N LEU A 22 -10.72 -12.49 -13.52
CA LEU A 22 -10.18 -13.81 -13.80
C LEU A 22 -9.66 -13.93 -15.26
N ALA A 23 -10.32 -13.29 -16.23
CA ALA A 23 -9.85 -13.27 -17.62
C ALA A 23 -8.50 -12.56 -17.78
N ILE A 24 -8.33 -11.40 -17.13
CA ILE A 24 -7.05 -10.67 -17.11
C ILE A 24 -5.99 -11.50 -16.38
N PHE A 25 -6.36 -12.17 -15.29
CA PHE A 25 -5.47 -13.04 -14.52
C PHE A 25 -4.87 -14.15 -15.41
N LYS A 26 -5.71 -14.90 -16.10
CA LYS A 26 -5.27 -15.95 -17.03
C LYS A 26 -4.38 -15.40 -18.14
N ALA A 27 -4.71 -14.23 -18.66
CA ALA A 27 -3.94 -13.57 -19.72
C ALA A 27 -2.55 -13.13 -19.27
N VAL A 28 -2.39 -12.56 -18.05
CA VAL A 28 -1.07 -12.13 -17.55
C VAL A 28 -0.19 -13.31 -17.16
N VAL A 29 -0.77 -14.40 -16.65
CA VAL A 29 -0.04 -15.66 -16.44
C VAL A 29 0.50 -16.20 -17.78
N ALA A 30 -0.34 -16.22 -18.82
CA ALA A 30 0.07 -16.61 -20.18
C ALA A 30 1.17 -15.71 -20.77
N ALA A 31 1.14 -14.41 -20.43
CA ALA A 31 2.13 -13.43 -20.87
C ALA A 31 3.47 -13.52 -20.11
N GLY A 32 3.59 -14.39 -19.09
CA GLY A 32 4.83 -14.69 -18.39
C GLY A 32 4.98 -13.98 -17.05
N ALA A 33 3.90 -13.61 -16.37
CA ALA A 33 3.96 -13.15 -14.99
C ALA A 33 4.41 -14.29 -14.06
N ASP A 34 5.29 -13.98 -13.09
CA ASP A 34 5.73 -14.92 -12.05
C ASP A 34 4.78 -14.90 -10.85
N ALA A 35 4.18 -13.75 -10.61
CA ALA A 35 3.16 -13.58 -9.58
C ALA A 35 2.08 -12.59 -10.05
N VAL A 36 0.87 -12.72 -9.51
CA VAL A 36 -0.25 -11.84 -9.83
C VAL A 36 -0.86 -11.30 -8.55
N TYR A 37 -1.02 -9.96 -8.46
CA TYR A 37 -1.72 -9.37 -7.34
C TYR A 37 -3.16 -8.99 -7.72
N VAL A 38 -4.08 -9.34 -6.84
CA VAL A 38 -5.52 -9.24 -7.05
C VAL A 38 -6.21 -8.52 -5.90
N GLY A 39 -7.43 -8.04 -6.14
CA GLY A 39 -8.35 -7.59 -5.10
C GLY A 39 -9.50 -8.56 -5.00
N GLY A 40 -9.83 -8.98 -3.79
CA GLY A 40 -11.04 -9.77 -3.55
C GLY A 40 -12.26 -8.90 -3.31
N SER A 41 -13.36 -9.51 -2.91
CA SER A 41 -14.65 -8.88 -2.65
C SER A 41 -14.61 -7.82 -1.55
N LYS A 42 -13.60 -7.87 -0.64
CA LYS A 42 -13.43 -6.97 0.50
C LYS A 42 -11.99 -6.46 0.64
N PHE A 43 -11.82 -5.35 1.35
CA PHE A 43 -10.55 -4.81 1.89
C PHE A 43 -9.50 -4.36 0.86
N GLY A 44 -9.81 -4.33 -0.43
CA GLY A 44 -8.88 -3.92 -1.49
C GLY A 44 -8.93 -2.42 -1.83
N ALA A 45 -7.77 -1.79 -2.08
CA ALA A 45 -7.65 -0.37 -2.41
C ALA A 45 -8.07 0.02 -3.84
N ARG A 46 -8.95 -0.72 -4.49
CA ARG A 46 -9.57 -0.41 -5.80
C ARG A 46 -11.04 -0.80 -5.78
N ALA A 47 -11.83 -0.07 -4.96
CA ALA A 47 -13.25 -0.35 -4.75
C ALA A 47 -14.10 -0.29 -6.04
N TYR A 48 -13.62 0.35 -7.10
CA TYR A 48 -14.29 0.48 -8.40
C TYR A 48 -13.70 -0.44 -9.49
N ALA A 49 -12.79 -1.35 -9.16
CA ALA A 49 -12.43 -2.46 -10.03
C ALA A 49 -13.51 -3.54 -9.93
N ASP A 50 -13.59 -4.43 -10.93
CA ASP A 50 -14.53 -5.55 -10.90
C ASP A 50 -14.28 -6.45 -9.67
N ASN A 51 -13.01 -6.60 -9.26
CA ASN A 51 -12.53 -7.45 -8.17
C ASN A 51 -12.99 -8.91 -8.31
N PHE A 52 -12.36 -9.81 -7.59
CA PHE A 52 -12.69 -11.23 -7.65
C PHE A 52 -13.80 -11.57 -6.65
N SER A 53 -14.77 -12.40 -7.05
CA SER A 53 -15.60 -13.12 -6.09
C SER A 53 -14.75 -14.11 -5.29
N ASP A 54 -15.30 -14.65 -4.21
CA ASP A 54 -14.55 -15.62 -3.39
C ASP A 54 -14.28 -16.90 -4.20
N GLU A 55 -15.23 -17.33 -5.04
CA GLU A 55 -15.09 -18.49 -5.95
C GLU A 55 -14.05 -18.24 -7.05
N GLU A 56 -14.10 -17.06 -7.69
CA GLU A 56 -13.11 -16.69 -8.71
C GLU A 56 -11.69 -16.60 -8.12
N LEU A 57 -11.55 -16.18 -6.85
CA LEU A 57 -10.26 -16.13 -6.20
C LEU A 57 -9.71 -17.53 -5.92
N LEU A 58 -10.55 -18.49 -5.51
CA LEU A 58 -10.16 -19.89 -5.37
C LEU A 58 -9.75 -20.49 -6.72
N GLU A 59 -10.50 -20.22 -7.80
CA GLU A 59 -10.14 -20.64 -9.15
C GLU A 59 -8.80 -20.02 -9.61
N ALA A 60 -8.57 -18.75 -9.28
CA ALA A 60 -7.32 -18.07 -9.62
C ALA A 60 -6.11 -18.68 -8.89
N LEU A 61 -6.28 -19.10 -7.63
CA LEU A 61 -5.25 -19.81 -6.86
C LEU A 61 -4.91 -21.15 -7.52
N ASP A 62 -5.92 -21.97 -7.82
CA ASP A 62 -5.71 -23.24 -8.51
C ASP A 62 -5.02 -23.05 -9.85
N TYR A 63 -5.51 -22.09 -10.65
CA TYR A 63 -4.93 -21.81 -11.96
C TYR A 63 -3.46 -21.37 -11.83
N ALA A 64 -3.14 -20.45 -10.92
CA ALA A 64 -1.76 -19.99 -10.71
C ALA A 64 -0.84 -21.15 -10.31
N HIS A 65 -1.25 -21.93 -9.32
CA HIS A 65 -0.43 -23.01 -8.78
C HIS A 65 -0.18 -24.14 -9.78
N LEU A 66 -1.16 -24.46 -10.65
CA LEU A 66 -0.96 -25.41 -11.73
C LEU A 66 0.16 -24.98 -12.70
N TYR A 67 0.32 -23.66 -12.90
CA TYR A 67 1.38 -23.09 -13.74
C TYR A 67 2.62 -22.64 -12.94
N GLY A 68 2.71 -22.99 -11.66
CA GLY A 68 3.84 -22.62 -10.78
C GLY A 68 3.94 -21.12 -10.54
N ARG A 69 2.82 -20.40 -10.52
CA ARG A 69 2.74 -18.96 -10.28
C ARG A 69 2.15 -18.65 -8.91
N ARG A 70 2.40 -17.44 -8.39
CA ARG A 70 1.96 -17.01 -7.07
C ARG A 70 0.81 -16.01 -7.15
N VAL A 71 -0.02 -15.98 -6.11
CA VAL A 71 -1.14 -15.06 -5.97
C VAL A 71 -1.00 -14.23 -4.71
N TYR A 72 -1.06 -12.90 -4.84
CA TYR A 72 -0.99 -11.97 -3.71
C TYR A 72 -2.29 -11.20 -3.59
N LEU A 73 -2.97 -11.38 -2.45
CA LEU A 73 -4.25 -10.72 -2.19
C LEU A 73 -4.04 -9.35 -1.53
N THR A 74 -4.67 -8.32 -2.08
CA THR A 74 -4.60 -6.99 -1.47
C THR A 74 -5.62 -6.84 -0.32
N VAL A 75 -5.11 -6.64 0.89
CA VAL A 75 -5.84 -6.25 2.10
C VAL A 75 -5.30 -4.89 2.53
N ASN A 76 -5.28 -3.95 1.61
CA ASN A 76 -4.50 -2.71 1.69
C ASN A 76 -5.36 -1.45 1.78
N THR A 77 -6.45 -1.54 2.53
CA THR A 77 -7.25 -0.40 2.98
C THR A 77 -7.14 -0.23 4.49
N LEU A 78 -7.38 0.98 4.98
CA LEU A 78 -7.53 1.24 6.40
C LEU A 78 -8.88 0.72 6.88
N LEU A 79 -8.92 -0.04 7.96
CA LEU A 79 -10.12 -0.72 8.44
C LEU A 79 -10.62 -0.13 9.76
N LYS A 80 -11.95 0.05 9.84
CA LYS A 80 -12.65 0.47 11.07
C LYS A 80 -12.82 -0.75 11.99
N ASN A 81 -13.10 -0.54 13.28
CA ASN A 81 -13.29 -1.63 14.24
C ASN A 81 -14.28 -2.71 13.76
N SER A 82 -15.42 -2.31 13.19
CA SER A 82 -16.42 -3.24 12.67
C SER A 82 -15.99 -4.05 11.46
N GLU A 83 -14.90 -3.65 10.81
CA GLU A 83 -14.37 -4.30 9.61
C GLU A 83 -13.20 -5.25 9.94
N ILE A 84 -12.33 -4.84 10.87
CA ILE A 84 -11.13 -5.63 11.20
C ILE A 84 -11.47 -6.98 11.81
N GLU A 85 -12.56 -7.08 12.56
CA GLU A 85 -13.05 -8.34 13.14
C GLU A 85 -13.36 -9.40 12.07
N GLN A 86 -13.64 -8.98 10.83
CA GLN A 86 -13.99 -9.86 9.72
C GLN A 86 -12.78 -10.33 8.89
N VAL A 87 -11.60 -9.69 9.05
CA VAL A 87 -10.44 -9.92 8.16
C VAL A 87 -9.97 -11.37 8.21
N CYS A 88 -9.75 -11.91 9.40
CA CYS A 88 -9.24 -13.26 9.54
C CYS A 88 -10.23 -14.32 9.04
N ALA A 89 -11.53 -14.13 9.32
CA ALA A 89 -12.57 -15.02 8.80
C ALA A 89 -12.67 -14.97 7.27
N TYR A 90 -12.50 -13.79 6.68
CA TYR A 90 -12.47 -13.62 5.23
C TYR A 90 -11.25 -14.28 4.59
N LEU A 91 -10.09 -14.21 5.22
CA LEU A 91 -8.84 -14.78 4.69
C LEU A 91 -8.75 -16.29 4.86
N GLN A 92 -9.45 -16.89 5.85
CA GLN A 92 -9.33 -18.30 6.22
C GLN A 92 -9.46 -19.26 5.01
N PRO A 93 -10.51 -19.20 4.15
CA PRO A 93 -10.65 -20.14 3.03
C PRO A 93 -9.51 -20.01 2.01
N PHE A 94 -9.03 -18.80 1.75
CA PHE A 94 -7.93 -18.57 0.79
C PHE A 94 -6.59 -19.04 1.36
N TYR A 95 -6.37 -18.84 2.67
CA TYR A 95 -5.21 -19.34 3.37
C TYR A 95 -5.11 -20.86 3.29
N GLU A 96 -6.19 -21.58 3.59
CA GLU A 96 -6.27 -23.04 3.49
C GLU A 96 -6.06 -23.53 2.06
N HIS A 97 -6.53 -22.77 1.09
CA HIS A 97 -6.40 -23.07 -0.34
C HIS A 97 -5.03 -22.70 -0.94
N GLY A 98 -4.12 -22.15 -0.12
CA GLY A 98 -2.74 -21.91 -0.52
C GLY A 98 -2.37 -20.49 -0.91
N LEU A 99 -3.15 -19.46 -0.48
CA LEU A 99 -2.81 -18.06 -0.74
C LEU A 99 -1.34 -17.77 -0.38
N ASP A 100 -0.56 -17.26 -1.35
CA ASP A 100 0.90 -17.11 -1.18
C ASP A 100 1.27 -15.93 -0.28
N ALA A 101 0.61 -14.78 -0.43
CA ALA A 101 0.87 -13.62 0.41
C ALA A 101 -0.32 -12.64 0.44
N VAL A 102 -0.29 -11.74 1.43
CA VAL A 102 -1.19 -10.58 1.52
C VAL A 102 -0.41 -9.27 1.49
N LEU A 103 -0.96 -8.25 0.81
CA LEU A 103 -0.43 -6.89 0.84
C LEU A 103 -1.25 -6.06 1.83
N VAL A 104 -0.60 -5.49 2.87
CA VAL A 104 -1.28 -4.83 3.99
C VAL A 104 -0.82 -3.39 4.15
N GLN A 105 -1.77 -2.48 4.46
CA GLN A 105 -1.50 -1.08 4.80
C GLN A 105 -1.70 -0.78 6.29
N ASP A 106 -2.76 -1.31 6.88
CA ASP A 106 -3.16 -1.04 8.27
C ASP A 106 -2.29 -1.86 9.24
N PHE A 107 -1.64 -1.19 10.20
CA PHE A 107 -0.75 -1.86 11.13
C PHE A 107 -1.50 -2.82 12.08
N GLY A 108 -2.75 -2.49 12.44
CA GLY A 108 -3.61 -3.41 13.21
C GLY A 108 -4.00 -4.65 12.41
N VAL A 109 -4.28 -4.49 11.10
CA VAL A 109 -4.55 -5.62 10.20
C VAL A 109 -3.32 -6.50 10.04
N LEU A 110 -2.14 -5.88 9.89
CA LEU A 110 -0.87 -6.60 9.77
C LEU A 110 -0.64 -7.51 10.99
N THR A 111 -0.77 -6.95 12.20
CA THR A 111 -0.60 -7.72 13.44
C THR A 111 -1.64 -8.82 13.60
N ALA A 112 -2.91 -8.54 13.32
CA ALA A 112 -3.99 -9.52 13.40
C ALA A 112 -3.77 -10.72 12.45
N ILE A 113 -3.29 -10.44 11.20
CA ILE A 113 -2.97 -11.49 10.24
C ILE A 113 -1.75 -12.32 10.69
N HIS A 114 -0.69 -11.65 11.15
CA HIS A 114 0.51 -12.33 11.63
C HIS A 114 0.24 -13.26 12.84
N GLU A 115 -0.60 -12.80 13.76
CA GLU A 115 -1.01 -13.59 14.93
C GLU A 115 -1.87 -14.80 14.54
N ARG A 116 -2.77 -14.64 13.57
CA ARG A 116 -3.71 -15.69 13.14
C ARG A 116 -3.10 -16.67 12.15
N PHE A 117 -2.25 -16.20 11.23
CA PHE A 117 -1.65 -16.95 10.14
C PHE A 117 -0.13 -16.74 10.10
N PRO A 118 0.63 -17.32 11.05
CA PRO A 118 2.06 -17.01 11.22
C PRO A 118 2.95 -17.41 10.04
N ASP A 119 2.51 -18.34 9.20
CA ASP A 119 3.19 -18.82 7.99
C ASP A 119 2.67 -18.20 6.68
N LEU A 120 1.66 -17.30 6.75
CA LEU A 120 1.24 -16.51 5.61
C LEU A 120 2.20 -15.35 5.41
N ALA A 121 2.82 -15.26 4.24
CA ALA A 121 3.71 -14.14 3.92
C ALA A 121 2.95 -12.80 3.91
N ILE A 122 3.52 -11.80 4.56
CA ILE A 122 2.98 -10.44 4.61
C ILE A 122 3.92 -9.52 3.85
N HIS A 123 3.37 -8.82 2.85
CA HIS A 123 4.05 -7.74 2.14
C HIS A 123 3.47 -6.40 2.59
N THR A 124 4.33 -5.43 2.94
CA THR A 124 3.83 -4.07 3.21
C THR A 124 3.25 -3.48 1.93
N SER A 125 2.11 -2.79 2.02
CA SER A 125 1.65 -1.97 0.88
C SER A 125 2.53 -0.73 0.73
N THR A 126 2.70 -0.22 -0.49
CA THR A 126 3.32 1.10 -0.73
C THR A 126 2.60 2.23 0.04
N GLN A 127 1.34 2.02 0.42
CA GLN A 127 0.55 2.96 1.23
C GLN A 127 0.99 3.03 2.71
N MET A 128 1.86 2.14 3.17
CA MET A 128 2.54 2.29 4.47
C MET A 128 3.66 3.35 4.42
N THR A 129 4.01 3.85 3.25
CA THR A 129 4.99 4.92 3.06
C THR A 129 6.37 4.57 3.64
N VAL A 130 6.85 3.36 3.39
CA VAL A 130 8.19 2.94 3.85
C VAL A 130 9.25 3.65 3.00
N THR A 131 10.12 4.42 3.65
CA THR A 131 11.12 5.27 2.99
C THR A 131 12.56 5.03 3.47
N GLY A 132 12.76 4.17 4.46
CA GLY A 132 14.09 3.99 5.08
C GLY A 132 14.34 2.63 5.70
N VAL A 133 15.55 2.49 6.19
CA VAL A 133 16.09 1.31 6.88
C VAL A 133 15.39 1.05 8.21
N GLU A 134 15.02 2.12 8.90
CA GLU A 134 14.43 2.10 10.23
C GLU A 134 13.08 1.39 10.23
N ALA A 135 12.21 1.77 9.29
CA ALA A 135 10.90 1.11 9.12
C ALA A 135 11.08 -0.35 8.69
N ALA A 136 12.05 -0.64 7.82
CA ALA A 136 12.33 -2.01 7.39
C ALA A 136 12.71 -2.91 8.56
N ARG A 137 13.56 -2.43 9.48
CA ARG A 137 13.92 -3.14 10.72
C ARG A 137 12.72 -3.31 11.64
N LEU A 138 11.89 -2.28 11.79
CA LEU A 138 10.67 -2.34 12.60
C LEU A 138 9.75 -3.48 12.14
N PHE A 139 9.45 -3.54 10.83
CA PHE A 139 8.50 -4.49 10.29
C PHE A 139 9.03 -5.93 10.20
N SER A 140 10.34 -6.14 10.18
CA SER A 140 10.91 -7.50 10.24
C SER A 140 10.47 -8.28 11.47
N GLY A 141 10.20 -7.61 12.58
CA GLY A 141 9.68 -8.20 13.82
C GLY A 141 8.19 -8.61 13.77
N TYR A 142 7.48 -8.32 12.68
CA TYR A 142 6.05 -8.59 12.51
C TYR A 142 5.74 -9.56 11.36
N GLY A 143 6.67 -10.44 11.02
CA GLY A 143 6.46 -11.43 9.97
C GLY A 143 6.39 -10.86 8.55
N VAL A 144 6.78 -9.59 8.35
CA VAL A 144 6.87 -9.00 7.02
C VAL A 144 8.05 -9.62 6.28
N THR A 145 7.77 -10.24 5.15
CA THR A 145 8.77 -10.91 4.30
C THR A 145 9.24 -10.05 3.14
N ARG A 146 8.40 -9.09 2.71
CA ARG A 146 8.69 -8.20 1.57
C ARG A 146 8.18 -6.79 1.81
N MET A 147 8.96 -5.81 1.40
CA MET A 147 8.58 -4.40 1.43
C MET A 147 8.29 -3.85 0.04
N VAL A 148 7.06 -3.35 -0.15
CA VAL A 148 6.75 -2.52 -1.32
C VAL A 148 7.16 -1.09 -1.00
N MET A 149 8.26 -0.66 -1.59
CA MET A 149 8.86 0.64 -1.32
C MET A 149 7.94 1.80 -1.73
N ALA A 150 8.12 2.94 -1.06
CA ALA A 150 7.54 4.19 -1.54
C ALA A 150 8.07 4.48 -2.95
N ARG A 151 7.18 4.92 -3.86
CA ARG A 151 7.53 5.16 -5.28
C ARG A 151 8.54 6.28 -5.47
N GLU A 152 8.70 7.12 -4.47
CA GLU A 152 9.55 8.30 -4.44
C GLU A 152 11.03 7.99 -4.15
N LEU A 153 11.38 6.72 -3.86
CA LEU A 153 12.73 6.32 -3.56
C LEU A 153 13.60 6.19 -4.83
N SER A 154 14.83 6.63 -4.71
CA SER A 154 15.89 6.39 -5.71
C SER A 154 16.45 4.97 -5.59
N LEU A 155 17.10 4.49 -6.67
CA LEU A 155 17.79 3.20 -6.66
C LEU A 155 18.84 3.10 -5.54
N ASN A 156 19.56 4.19 -5.25
CA ASN A 156 20.54 4.22 -4.17
C ASN A 156 19.91 4.04 -2.78
N GLU A 157 18.73 4.62 -2.54
CA GLU A 157 18.00 4.44 -1.27
C GLU A 157 17.48 3.01 -1.13
N MET A 158 16.96 2.42 -2.21
CA MET A 158 16.54 1.02 -2.23
C MET A 158 17.72 0.08 -1.95
N LYS A 159 18.85 0.31 -2.61
CA LYS A 159 20.09 -0.44 -2.40
C LYS A 159 20.53 -0.41 -0.93
N ARG A 160 20.56 0.77 -0.33
CA ARG A 160 20.87 0.94 1.09
C ARG A 160 19.95 0.12 2.00
N ILE A 161 18.62 0.18 1.77
CA ILE A 161 17.64 -0.59 2.55
C ILE A 161 17.93 -2.08 2.42
N ARG A 162 18.17 -2.57 1.20
CA ARG A 162 18.49 -3.99 0.94
C ARG A 162 19.76 -4.44 1.65
N GLU A 163 20.83 -3.68 1.51
CA GLU A 163 22.14 -4.00 2.08
C GLU A 163 22.14 -3.98 3.62
N GLU A 164 21.46 -3.00 4.22
CA GLU A 164 21.46 -2.84 5.68
C GLU A 164 20.44 -3.74 6.41
N THR A 165 19.42 -4.28 5.72
CA THR A 165 18.34 -5.03 6.36
C THR A 165 18.20 -6.47 5.86
N GLY A 166 18.70 -6.79 4.68
CA GLY A 166 18.45 -8.05 4.00
C GLY A 166 16.98 -8.25 3.54
N MET A 167 16.10 -7.28 3.78
CA MET A 167 14.68 -7.35 3.45
C MET A 167 14.46 -7.50 1.95
N GLU A 168 13.53 -8.35 1.53
CA GLU A 168 13.14 -8.46 0.13
C GLU A 168 12.40 -7.20 -0.32
N LEU A 169 12.80 -6.61 -1.43
CA LEU A 169 12.25 -5.36 -1.94
C LEU A 169 11.38 -5.57 -3.18
N GLU A 170 10.25 -4.89 -3.21
CA GLU A 170 9.35 -4.77 -4.35
C GLU A 170 9.25 -3.31 -4.79
N ALA A 171 9.45 -3.03 -6.07
CA ALA A 171 9.35 -1.68 -6.62
C ALA A 171 8.36 -1.62 -7.79
N PHE A 172 7.61 -0.52 -7.89
CA PHE A 172 6.81 -0.25 -9.09
C PHE A 172 7.72 0.10 -10.25
N VAL A 173 7.55 -0.59 -11.37
CA VAL A 173 8.35 -0.37 -12.58
C VAL A 173 7.53 0.19 -13.74
N HIS A 174 6.18 0.14 -13.68
CA HIS A 174 5.33 0.58 -14.79
C HIS A 174 3.97 1.10 -14.32
N GLY A 175 3.44 2.08 -15.04
CA GLY A 175 2.08 2.58 -14.90
C GLY A 175 1.96 3.90 -14.12
N ALA A 176 0.79 4.19 -13.62
CA ALA A 176 0.45 5.49 -13.06
C ALA A 176 1.22 5.83 -11.77
N LEU A 177 1.84 7.02 -11.74
CA LEU A 177 2.42 7.60 -10.53
C LEU A 177 1.40 8.42 -9.75
N CYS A 178 1.50 8.37 -8.41
CA CYS A 178 0.79 9.26 -7.52
C CYS A 178 1.61 10.54 -7.29
N TYR A 179 0.97 11.70 -7.19
CA TYR A 179 1.64 12.96 -6.88
C TYR A 179 2.07 13.03 -5.40
N CYS A 180 1.23 12.49 -4.52
CA CYS A 180 1.46 12.39 -3.09
C CYS A 180 2.23 11.12 -2.76
N TYR A 181 3.05 11.10 -1.71
CA TYR A 181 3.49 9.86 -1.09
C TYR A 181 2.28 8.95 -0.87
N SER A 182 2.35 7.72 -1.37
CA SER A 182 1.23 6.78 -1.30
C SER A 182 0.87 6.51 0.16
N GLY A 183 -0.43 6.62 0.51
CA GLY A 183 -0.90 6.53 1.89
C GLY A 183 -1.05 7.90 2.59
N GLN A 184 -0.38 8.96 2.13
CA GLN A 184 -0.37 10.27 2.79
C GLN A 184 -1.37 11.28 2.16
N CYS A 185 -2.34 10.81 1.36
CA CYS A 185 -3.26 11.68 0.63
C CYS A 185 -4.67 11.64 1.20
N LEU A 186 -5.16 12.79 1.69
CA LEU A 186 -6.54 13.03 2.12
C LEU A 186 -7.32 13.96 1.16
N PHE A 187 -6.72 14.36 0.03
CA PHE A 187 -7.30 15.38 -0.84
C PHE A 187 -8.67 14.96 -1.39
N SER A 188 -8.77 13.73 -1.89
CA SER A 188 -10.04 13.21 -2.42
C SER A 188 -11.11 13.04 -1.33
N SER A 189 -10.73 12.61 -0.13
CA SER A 189 -11.68 12.43 0.97
C SER A 189 -12.20 13.78 1.50
N MET A 190 -11.33 14.76 1.70
CA MET A 190 -11.73 16.07 2.23
C MET A 190 -12.61 16.86 1.26
N LEU A 191 -12.38 16.75 -0.05
CA LEU A 191 -13.21 17.39 -1.05
C LEU A 191 -14.56 16.72 -1.29
N GLY A 192 -14.60 15.38 -1.26
CA GLY A 192 -15.79 14.65 -1.71
C GLY A 192 -16.16 13.40 -0.90
N GLY A 193 -15.57 13.17 0.28
CA GLY A 193 -15.84 11.98 1.11
C GLY A 193 -15.26 10.66 0.58
N ARG A 194 -14.57 10.67 -0.55
CA ARG A 194 -14.02 9.49 -1.22
C ARG A 194 -12.58 9.26 -0.80
N SER A 195 -12.35 8.40 0.19
CA SER A 195 -11.01 8.14 0.71
C SER A 195 -10.13 7.36 -0.26
N GLY A 196 -8.94 7.90 -0.56
CA GLY A 196 -7.90 7.20 -1.31
C GLY A 196 -7.33 6.00 -0.55
N ASN A 197 -7.23 6.11 0.77
CA ASN A 197 -6.76 5.05 1.67
C ASN A 197 -7.80 3.94 1.90
N ARG A 198 -9.02 4.14 1.40
CA ARG A 198 -10.09 3.14 1.36
C ARG A 198 -10.49 2.77 -0.07
N GLY A 199 -9.59 3.03 -1.04
CA GLY A 199 -9.75 2.59 -2.42
C GLY A 199 -10.66 3.43 -3.30
N ARG A 200 -11.14 4.61 -2.85
CA ARG A 200 -12.17 5.40 -3.55
C ARG A 200 -11.68 6.73 -4.12
N CYS A 201 -10.37 6.88 -4.35
CA CYS A 201 -9.77 8.12 -4.82
C CYS A 201 -10.43 8.67 -6.11
N ALA A 202 -10.90 9.94 -6.06
CA ALA A 202 -11.45 10.66 -7.22
C ALA A 202 -10.39 11.31 -8.12
N GLN A 203 -9.11 11.18 -7.78
CA GLN A 203 -7.95 11.73 -8.52
C GLN A 203 -7.99 13.27 -8.71
N PRO A 204 -8.23 14.09 -7.66
CA PRO A 204 -8.23 15.55 -7.79
C PRO A 204 -6.89 16.10 -8.29
N CYS A 205 -5.76 15.41 -8.05
CA CYS A 205 -4.46 15.77 -8.60
C CYS A 205 -4.38 15.72 -10.13
N ARG A 206 -5.37 15.15 -10.81
CA ARG A 206 -5.46 15.08 -12.28
C ARG A 206 -6.32 16.20 -12.89
N LEU A 207 -6.74 17.17 -12.08
CA LEU A 207 -7.47 18.35 -12.51
C LEU A 207 -6.52 19.56 -12.71
N PRO A 208 -6.93 20.57 -13.50
CA PRO A 208 -6.15 21.78 -13.64
C PRO A 208 -6.29 22.69 -12.41
N TYR A 209 -5.22 23.39 -12.08
CA TYR A 209 -5.16 24.41 -11.03
C TYR A 209 -4.43 25.65 -11.56
N ALA A 210 -4.87 26.83 -11.11
CA ALA A 210 -4.05 28.01 -11.18
C ALA A 210 -3.07 28.03 -9.97
N VAL A 211 -1.86 28.54 -10.17
CA VAL A 211 -0.88 28.69 -9.11
C VAL A 211 -0.67 30.15 -8.77
N LEU A 212 -0.79 30.48 -7.48
CA LEU A 212 -0.65 31.84 -6.96
C LEU A 212 0.54 31.92 -5.99
N ASP A 213 1.16 33.08 -5.93
CA ASP A 213 2.19 33.39 -4.93
C ASP A 213 1.58 33.71 -3.55
N GLU A 214 2.44 33.99 -2.56
CA GLU A 214 2.04 34.33 -1.19
C GLU A 214 1.15 35.58 -1.09
N LYS A 215 1.20 36.46 -2.11
CA LYS A 215 0.36 37.67 -2.24
C LYS A 215 -0.89 37.42 -3.08
N HIS A 216 -1.24 36.15 -3.32
CA HIS A 216 -2.38 35.71 -4.14
C HIS A 216 -2.35 36.19 -5.58
N ARG A 217 -1.19 36.54 -6.14
CA ARG A 217 -1.05 36.92 -7.56
C ARG A 217 -0.85 35.65 -8.37
N GLU A 218 -1.72 35.45 -9.37
CA GLU A 218 -1.67 34.30 -10.26
C GLU A 218 -0.48 34.39 -11.22
N TYR A 219 0.31 33.33 -11.33
CA TYR A 219 1.45 33.29 -12.26
C TYR A 219 1.44 32.05 -13.17
N LYS A 220 0.59 31.07 -12.89
CA LYS A 220 0.36 29.92 -13.77
C LYS A 220 -1.14 29.66 -13.81
N LYS A 221 -1.73 29.66 -15.01
CA LYS A 221 -3.17 29.52 -15.20
C LYS A 221 -3.52 28.12 -15.69
N ASP A 222 -4.59 27.54 -15.12
CA ASP A 222 -5.26 26.30 -15.58
C ASP A 222 -4.31 25.17 -16.02
N ALA A 223 -3.25 24.93 -15.23
CA ALA A 223 -2.24 23.93 -15.55
C ALA A 223 -2.38 22.67 -14.70
N TYR A 224 -2.03 21.51 -15.26
CA TYR A 224 -2.10 20.22 -14.59
C TYR A 224 -0.85 19.98 -13.71
N VAL A 225 -0.56 20.93 -12.81
CA VAL A 225 0.68 21.01 -12.02
C VAL A 225 0.87 19.85 -11.04
N LEU A 226 -0.20 19.13 -10.72
CA LEU A 226 -0.19 17.95 -9.85
C LEU A 226 -0.29 16.62 -10.64
N SER A 227 -0.32 16.68 -11.98
CA SER A 227 -0.50 15.50 -12.82
C SER A 227 0.84 14.97 -13.30
N LEU A 228 1.29 13.83 -12.73
CA LEU A 228 2.51 13.16 -13.18
C LEU A 228 2.27 12.36 -14.45
N LYS A 229 3.32 12.21 -15.28
CA LYS A 229 3.41 11.21 -16.33
C LYS A 229 3.38 9.80 -15.75
N ASP A 230 3.10 8.81 -16.56
CA ASP A 230 3.18 7.42 -16.13
C ASP A 230 4.64 6.95 -16.10
N MET A 231 4.93 6.00 -15.23
CA MET A 231 6.28 5.44 -15.05
C MET A 231 6.55 4.33 -16.06
N CYS A 232 7.79 4.24 -16.55
CA CYS A 232 8.29 3.11 -17.31
C CYS A 232 9.79 2.87 -17.00
N GLY A 233 10.07 1.88 -16.17
CA GLY A 233 11.40 1.47 -15.74
C GLY A 233 11.99 0.31 -16.54
N ILE A 234 11.46 0.00 -17.74
CA ILE A 234 11.93 -1.13 -18.55
C ILE A 234 13.40 -1.00 -18.98
N LYS A 235 13.90 0.23 -19.04
CA LYS A 235 15.31 0.54 -19.36
C LYS A 235 16.23 0.44 -18.13
N ASP A 236 15.70 0.32 -16.92
CA ASP A 236 16.42 0.38 -15.65
C ASP A 236 16.61 -0.99 -14.97
N LEU A 237 16.42 -2.10 -15.70
CA LEU A 237 16.52 -3.45 -15.13
C LEU A 237 17.85 -3.71 -14.44
N ARG A 238 18.97 -3.24 -15.05
CA ARG A 238 20.31 -3.33 -14.43
C ARG A 238 20.37 -2.55 -13.11
N GLY A 239 19.90 -1.30 -13.10
CA GLY A 239 19.88 -0.47 -11.90
C GLY A 239 19.03 -1.06 -10.79
N LEU A 240 17.88 -1.67 -11.13
CA LEU A 240 17.02 -2.37 -10.18
C LEU A 240 17.68 -3.62 -9.60
N ALA A 241 18.38 -4.40 -10.44
CA ALA A 241 19.17 -5.55 -9.98
C ALA A 241 20.30 -5.12 -9.04
N ASP A 242 21.06 -4.09 -9.41
CA ASP A 242 22.18 -3.56 -8.63
C ASP A 242 21.69 -2.92 -7.29
N ALA A 243 20.44 -2.46 -7.25
CA ALA A 243 19.77 -2.01 -6.03
C ALA A 243 19.20 -3.17 -5.20
N GLY A 244 19.27 -4.41 -5.66
CA GLY A 244 18.77 -5.59 -4.97
C GLY A 244 17.25 -5.69 -4.91
N VAL A 245 16.53 -5.05 -5.86
CA VAL A 245 15.09 -5.19 -6.01
C VAL A 245 14.78 -6.56 -6.61
N TYR A 246 13.97 -7.34 -5.92
CA TYR A 246 13.57 -8.68 -6.36
C TYR A 246 12.28 -8.66 -7.18
N SER A 247 11.23 -7.97 -6.69
CA SER A 247 9.92 -7.98 -7.32
C SER A 247 9.64 -6.70 -8.11
N LEU A 248 9.36 -6.87 -9.40
CA LEU A 248 9.07 -5.80 -10.36
C LEU A 248 7.56 -5.68 -10.57
N LYS A 249 6.94 -4.67 -9.95
CA LYS A 249 5.49 -4.50 -9.92
C LYS A 249 4.97 -3.59 -11.02
N ILE A 250 4.00 -4.09 -11.79
CA ILE A 250 3.26 -3.31 -12.79
C ILE A 250 1.96 -2.78 -12.15
N GLU A 251 1.69 -1.47 -12.24
CA GLU A 251 0.40 -0.87 -11.85
C GLU A 251 -0.61 -1.02 -12.97
N GLY A 252 -1.85 -1.46 -12.64
CA GLY A 252 -2.87 -1.54 -13.69
C GLY A 252 -4.10 -2.41 -13.41
N ARG A 253 -4.53 -2.66 -12.16
CA ARG A 253 -5.71 -3.51 -11.85
C ARG A 253 -7.03 -3.07 -12.52
N MET A 254 -7.14 -1.81 -12.93
CA MET A 254 -8.31 -1.27 -13.65
C MET A 254 -8.10 -1.24 -15.17
N LYS A 255 -7.11 -1.96 -15.68
CA LYS A 255 -6.76 -2.00 -17.10
C LYS A 255 -7.24 -3.29 -17.74
N GLN A 256 -7.45 -3.25 -19.06
CA GLN A 256 -7.89 -4.41 -19.87
C GLN A 256 -6.73 -5.32 -20.27
N ILE A 257 -7.04 -6.51 -20.80
CA ILE A 257 -6.07 -7.53 -21.24
C ILE A 257 -4.95 -6.95 -22.12
N PRO A 258 -5.23 -6.13 -23.18
CA PRO A 258 -4.16 -5.63 -24.05
C PRO A 258 -3.09 -4.85 -23.32
N TYR A 259 -3.48 -4.04 -22.32
CA TYR A 259 -2.51 -3.33 -21.48
C TYR A 259 -1.79 -4.30 -20.53
N ALA A 260 -2.54 -5.06 -19.74
CA ALA A 260 -1.94 -5.87 -18.69
C ALA A 260 -1.00 -6.95 -19.24
N ALA A 261 -1.50 -7.80 -20.16
CA ALA A 261 -0.71 -8.86 -20.77
C ALA A 261 0.37 -8.31 -21.71
N GLY A 262 0.09 -7.24 -22.45
CA GLY A 262 1.07 -6.60 -23.32
C GLY A 262 2.26 -6.03 -22.57
N VAL A 263 2.03 -5.27 -21.49
CA VAL A 263 3.13 -4.75 -20.66
C VAL A 263 3.93 -5.90 -20.05
N VAL A 264 3.23 -6.91 -19.49
CA VAL A 264 3.88 -8.11 -18.92
C VAL A 264 4.77 -8.79 -19.94
N SER A 265 4.31 -9.02 -21.19
CA SER A 265 5.08 -9.71 -22.23
C SER A 265 6.36 -8.97 -22.62
N TYR A 266 6.31 -7.62 -22.71
CA TYR A 266 7.51 -6.82 -22.96
C TYR A 266 8.50 -6.85 -21.80
N TYR A 267 8.02 -6.73 -20.55
CA TYR A 267 8.91 -6.85 -19.38
C TYR A 267 9.51 -8.25 -19.30
N ARG A 268 8.73 -9.31 -19.53
CA ARG A 268 9.22 -10.69 -19.54
C ARG A 268 10.33 -10.88 -20.58
N LYS A 269 10.13 -10.39 -21.79
CA LYS A 269 11.16 -10.43 -22.84
C LYS A 269 12.51 -9.84 -22.37
N TYR A 270 12.48 -8.64 -21.79
CA TYR A 270 13.71 -7.97 -21.39
C TYR A 270 14.31 -8.52 -20.09
N ILE A 271 13.48 -9.05 -19.17
CA ILE A 271 13.95 -9.78 -18.01
C ILE A 271 14.67 -11.06 -18.43
N ASP A 272 14.12 -11.83 -19.39
CA ASP A 272 14.74 -13.06 -19.86
C ASP A 272 16.09 -12.80 -20.58
N LEU A 273 16.17 -11.76 -21.39
CA LEU A 273 17.42 -11.30 -21.99
C LEU A 273 18.45 -10.91 -20.91
N PHE A 274 18.03 -10.16 -19.89
CA PHE A 274 18.87 -9.78 -18.77
C PHE A 274 19.41 -11.01 -18.01
N LEU A 275 18.53 -11.94 -17.66
CA LEU A 275 18.89 -13.15 -16.91
C LEU A 275 19.78 -14.10 -17.72
N SER A 276 19.65 -14.12 -19.05
CA SER A 276 20.54 -14.89 -19.93
C SER A 276 21.91 -14.25 -20.15
N GLY A 277 22.19 -13.09 -19.53
CA GLY A 277 23.43 -12.36 -19.68
C GLY A 277 23.61 -11.65 -21.02
N GLN A 278 22.54 -11.55 -21.83
CA GLN A 278 22.55 -10.83 -23.09
C GLN A 278 22.43 -9.31 -22.89
N GLU A 279 22.79 -8.54 -23.90
CA GLU A 279 22.62 -7.09 -23.87
C GLU A 279 21.13 -6.73 -23.83
N THR A 280 20.73 -5.92 -22.83
CA THR A 280 19.32 -5.58 -22.55
C THR A 280 18.92 -4.21 -23.07
N GLN A 281 19.55 -3.74 -24.15
CA GLN A 281 19.15 -2.46 -24.75
C GLN A 281 17.72 -2.58 -25.32
N VAL A 282 16.78 -1.83 -24.69
CA VAL A 282 15.40 -1.81 -25.14
C VAL A 282 15.32 -1.16 -26.52
N SER A 283 14.80 -1.90 -27.52
CA SER A 283 14.63 -1.38 -28.86
C SER A 283 13.63 -0.21 -28.88
N GLU A 284 13.87 0.77 -29.75
CA GLU A 284 12.97 1.89 -29.92
C GLU A 284 11.56 1.45 -30.37
N GLY A 285 11.47 0.37 -31.16
CA GLY A 285 10.21 -0.22 -31.59
C GLY A 285 9.40 -0.77 -30.41
N ASP A 286 10.05 -1.54 -29.53
CA ASP A 286 9.39 -2.11 -28.35
C ASP A 286 9.01 -1.01 -27.34
N TYR A 287 9.87 0.00 -27.15
CA TYR A 287 9.55 1.12 -26.27
C TYR A 287 8.31 1.89 -26.76
N ARG A 288 8.20 2.13 -28.08
CA ARG A 288 7.00 2.72 -28.71
C ARG A 288 5.77 1.83 -28.58
N ALA A 289 5.94 0.52 -28.70
CA ALA A 289 4.85 -0.44 -28.49
C ALA A 289 4.31 -0.38 -27.06
N VAL A 290 5.19 -0.39 -26.04
CA VAL A 290 4.79 -0.24 -24.64
C VAL A 290 4.09 1.11 -24.40
N LEU A 291 4.58 2.20 -25.03
CA LEU A 291 3.95 3.52 -24.97
C LEU A 291 2.51 3.48 -25.55
N ALA A 292 2.34 2.80 -26.68
CA ALA A 292 1.05 2.69 -27.38
C ALA A 292 0.02 1.81 -26.65
N LEU A 293 0.43 0.98 -25.68
CA LEU A 293 -0.49 0.20 -24.85
C LEU A 293 -1.27 1.06 -23.84
N GLY A 294 -0.76 2.23 -23.52
CA GLY A 294 -1.45 3.22 -22.71
C GLY A 294 -0.52 3.98 -21.77
N ASN A 295 -0.56 5.30 -21.89
CA ASN A 295 0.18 6.21 -21.05
C ASN A 295 -0.55 7.54 -20.92
N ARG A 296 -0.11 8.39 -19.97
CA ARG A 296 -0.59 9.75 -19.77
C ARG A 296 0.50 10.74 -20.15
N CYS A 297 0.45 11.28 -21.37
CA CYS A 297 1.41 12.29 -21.85
C CYS A 297 2.87 11.85 -21.82
N GLY A 298 3.15 10.59 -22.16
CA GLY A 298 4.49 10.02 -22.17
C GLY A 298 4.91 9.38 -20.86
N PHE A 299 6.14 8.86 -20.83
CA PHE A 299 6.72 8.18 -19.70
C PHE A 299 7.77 9.00 -18.97
N THR A 300 8.03 8.61 -17.73
CA THR A 300 9.17 9.00 -16.89
C THR A 300 9.79 7.75 -16.27
N ASP A 301 11.09 7.80 -15.95
CA ASP A 301 11.80 6.83 -15.11
C ASP A 301 11.42 6.94 -13.61
N GLY A 302 10.45 7.77 -13.29
CA GLY A 302 10.02 8.04 -11.93
C GLY A 302 11.10 8.76 -11.12
N TYR A 303 11.32 8.27 -9.90
CA TYR A 303 12.27 8.85 -8.96
C TYR A 303 13.60 8.09 -8.90
N TYR A 304 13.85 7.12 -9.78
CA TYR A 304 15.03 6.25 -9.72
C TYR A 304 16.34 7.01 -9.72
N HIS A 305 16.45 8.07 -10.54
CA HIS A 305 17.66 8.86 -10.74
C HIS A 305 17.55 10.30 -10.25
N ARG A 306 16.40 10.70 -9.70
CA ARG A 306 16.12 12.08 -9.26
C ARG A 306 15.16 12.12 -8.09
N HIS A 307 15.20 13.22 -7.34
CA HIS A 307 14.28 13.44 -6.22
C HIS A 307 12.92 14.01 -6.68
N ASN A 308 12.92 14.90 -7.65
CA ASN A 308 11.74 15.48 -8.30
C ASN A 308 12.13 16.19 -9.61
N GLY A 309 11.16 16.69 -10.36
CA GLY A 309 11.45 17.46 -11.58
C GLY A 309 10.21 17.82 -12.37
N SER A 310 10.26 18.98 -13.04
CA SER A 310 9.17 19.47 -13.88
C SER A 310 8.90 18.58 -15.11
N ASP A 311 9.90 17.85 -15.58
CA ASP A 311 9.79 16.89 -16.67
C ASP A 311 8.96 15.63 -16.31
N MET A 312 8.75 15.37 -15.02
CA MET A 312 7.83 14.35 -14.52
C MET A 312 6.35 14.78 -14.57
N VAL A 313 6.07 16.10 -14.69
CA VAL A 313 4.73 16.67 -14.64
C VAL A 313 4.20 16.90 -16.06
N THR A 314 2.91 16.68 -16.29
CA THR A 314 2.31 16.81 -17.62
C THR A 314 2.04 18.28 -18.01
N PHE A 315 1.69 19.15 -17.07
CA PHE A 315 1.25 20.55 -17.21
C PHE A 315 0.06 20.80 -18.15
N THR A 316 -0.13 19.97 -19.16
CA THR A 316 -1.23 20.04 -20.12
C THR A 316 -2.31 19.02 -19.78
N LYS A 317 -3.50 19.19 -20.36
CA LYS A 317 -4.57 18.21 -20.22
C LYS A 317 -4.03 16.83 -20.62
N PRO A 318 -4.16 15.80 -19.75
CA PRO A 318 -3.72 14.48 -20.10
C PRO A 318 -4.35 14.04 -21.42
N ASN A 319 -3.52 13.84 -22.42
CA ASN A 319 -3.91 13.31 -23.71
C ASN A 319 -3.41 11.88 -23.75
N TYR A 320 -4.35 10.93 -23.87
CA TYR A 320 -3.98 9.55 -24.16
C TYR A 320 -3.53 9.55 -25.65
N GLU A 321 -2.28 9.18 -25.91
CA GLU A 321 -1.83 8.94 -27.27
C GLU A 321 -2.76 7.94 -27.94
N LYS A 322 -2.96 8.08 -29.26
CA LYS A 322 -3.80 7.16 -30.01
C LYS A 322 -3.30 5.76 -29.78
N THR A 323 -4.14 4.96 -29.17
CA THR A 323 -3.86 3.53 -28.94
C THR A 323 -3.66 2.83 -30.28
N ASN A 324 -2.65 2.00 -30.38
CA ASN A 324 -2.45 1.18 -31.58
C ASN A 324 -3.41 0.00 -31.54
N GLU A 325 -4.56 0.14 -32.19
CA GLU A 325 -5.63 -0.88 -32.21
C GLU A 325 -5.13 -2.23 -32.76
N ALA A 326 -4.28 -2.21 -33.79
CA ALA A 326 -3.71 -3.43 -34.35
C ALA A 326 -2.86 -4.20 -33.32
N LEU A 327 -2.01 -3.49 -32.55
CA LEU A 327 -1.24 -4.06 -31.47
C LEU A 327 -2.13 -4.59 -30.34
N GLN A 328 -3.18 -3.86 -29.98
CA GLN A 328 -4.13 -4.31 -28.95
C GLN A 328 -4.84 -5.60 -29.37
N GLN A 329 -5.30 -5.69 -30.61
CA GLN A 329 -5.93 -6.89 -31.15
C GLN A 329 -4.95 -8.08 -31.26
N GLN A 330 -3.70 -7.81 -31.62
CA GLN A 330 -2.66 -8.84 -31.64
C GLN A 330 -2.42 -9.43 -30.23
N ILE A 331 -2.28 -8.58 -29.21
CA ILE A 331 -2.08 -9.01 -27.84
C ILE A 331 -3.32 -9.75 -27.30
N LEU A 332 -4.51 -9.23 -27.58
CA LEU A 332 -5.76 -9.87 -27.16
C LEU A 332 -5.82 -11.31 -27.68
N ARG A 333 -5.64 -11.52 -29.00
CA ARG A 333 -5.63 -12.85 -29.63
C ARG A 333 -4.56 -13.79 -29.06
N ALA A 334 -3.39 -13.23 -28.68
CA ALA A 334 -2.29 -14.02 -28.13
C ALA A 334 -2.58 -14.56 -26.73
N TYR A 335 -3.34 -13.82 -25.90
CA TYR A 335 -3.43 -14.09 -24.48
C TYR A 335 -4.85 -14.27 -23.93
N GLU A 336 -5.92 -13.95 -24.67
CA GLU A 336 -7.31 -14.03 -24.18
C GLU A 336 -7.73 -15.43 -23.73
N ASN A 337 -7.13 -16.47 -24.29
CA ASN A 337 -7.43 -17.87 -23.94
C ASN A 337 -6.61 -18.40 -22.75
N GLY A 338 -5.76 -17.54 -22.13
CA GLY A 338 -4.89 -17.92 -21.02
C GLY A 338 -3.65 -18.72 -21.46
N ALA A 339 -2.98 -19.38 -20.51
CA ALA A 339 -1.78 -20.15 -20.75
C ALA A 339 -2.05 -21.43 -21.56
N ALA A 340 -1.06 -21.88 -22.31
CA ALA A 340 -1.12 -23.17 -23.01
C ALA A 340 -1.38 -24.31 -22.02
N LYS A 341 -2.13 -25.31 -22.45
CA LYS A 341 -2.42 -26.47 -21.60
C LYS A 341 -1.15 -27.23 -21.24
N ILE A 342 -1.15 -27.80 -20.04
CA ILE A 342 -0.02 -28.53 -19.46
C ILE A 342 0.09 -29.89 -20.18
N PRO A 343 1.25 -30.23 -20.79
CA PRO A 343 1.44 -31.49 -21.46
C PRO A 343 1.47 -32.65 -20.45
N VAL A 344 0.77 -33.74 -20.80
CA VAL A 344 0.75 -34.96 -20.00
C VAL A 344 1.03 -36.17 -20.88
N MET A 345 1.69 -37.17 -20.29
CA MET A 345 1.91 -38.51 -20.90
C MET A 345 0.99 -39.52 -20.24
N GLY A 346 0.34 -40.35 -21.05
CA GLY A 346 -0.57 -41.40 -20.61
C GLY A 346 -0.06 -42.81 -20.93
N GLU A 347 -0.32 -43.79 -20.08
CA GLU A 347 -0.12 -45.20 -20.29
C GLU A 347 -1.41 -45.95 -19.92
N LEU A 348 -2.04 -46.59 -20.88
CA LEU A 348 -3.24 -47.41 -20.67
C LEU A 348 -2.91 -48.89 -20.88
N VAL A 349 -3.30 -49.74 -19.96
CA VAL A 349 -3.13 -51.21 -20.04
C VAL A 349 -4.48 -51.89 -19.87
N LEU A 350 -4.86 -52.73 -20.84
CA LEU A 350 -6.11 -53.47 -20.87
C LEU A 350 -5.81 -54.97 -21.09
N HIS A 351 -5.88 -55.77 -20.01
CA HIS A 351 -5.74 -57.22 -20.04
C HIS A 351 -7.03 -57.88 -19.59
N GLN A 352 -7.44 -58.95 -20.26
CA GLN A 352 -8.65 -59.68 -19.91
C GLN A 352 -8.61 -60.20 -18.45
N GLY A 353 -9.73 -60.03 -17.75
CA GLY A 353 -9.86 -60.45 -16.35
C GLY A 353 -9.11 -59.59 -15.32
N GLN A 354 -8.51 -58.50 -15.77
CA GLN A 354 -7.84 -57.52 -14.89
C GLN A 354 -8.57 -56.17 -14.91
N ALA A 355 -8.42 -55.40 -13.84
CA ALA A 355 -8.90 -54.03 -13.85
C ALA A 355 -8.14 -53.19 -14.90
N ALA A 356 -8.87 -52.37 -15.69
CA ALA A 356 -8.24 -51.45 -16.60
C ALA A 356 -7.30 -50.52 -15.84
N TYR A 357 -6.05 -50.46 -16.24
CA TYR A 357 -5.02 -49.62 -15.59
C TYR A 357 -4.69 -48.41 -16.43
N TYR A 358 -4.72 -47.24 -15.83
CA TYR A 358 -4.35 -45.99 -16.51
C TYR A 358 -3.41 -45.18 -15.62
N ARG A 359 -2.22 -44.86 -16.16
CA ARG A 359 -1.26 -43.94 -15.58
C ARG A 359 -1.26 -42.66 -16.40
N VAL A 360 -1.35 -41.51 -15.73
CA VAL A 360 -1.13 -40.18 -16.33
C VAL A 360 -0.09 -39.39 -15.53
N LYS A 361 0.83 -38.73 -16.19
CA LYS A 361 1.90 -37.99 -15.56
C LYS A 361 2.25 -36.69 -16.27
N THR A 362 2.64 -35.70 -15.49
CA THR A 362 3.42 -34.53 -15.94
C THR A 362 4.91 -34.86 -15.81
N GLN A 363 5.78 -33.88 -15.98
CA GLN A 363 7.22 -34.02 -15.72
C GLN A 363 7.52 -34.33 -14.24
N THR A 364 6.69 -33.88 -13.30
CA THR A 364 6.98 -33.92 -11.86
C THR A 364 5.98 -34.76 -11.05
N VAL A 365 4.77 -34.97 -11.52
CA VAL A 365 3.68 -35.65 -10.78
C VAL A 365 3.11 -36.78 -11.64
N SER A 366 2.86 -37.92 -11.00
CA SER A 366 2.24 -39.10 -11.63
C SER A 366 1.09 -39.64 -10.78
N VAL A 367 0.03 -40.09 -11.46
CA VAL A 367 -1.15 -40.70 -10.85
C VAL A 367 -1.47 -42.01 -11.59
N GLU A 368 -1.92 -43.01 -10.85
CA GLU A 368 -2.34 -44.31 -11.35
C GLU A 368 -3.77 -44.57 -10.85
N ILE A 369 -4.65 -44.96 -11.79
CA ILE A 369 -6.05 -45.29 -11.49
C ILE A 369 -6.39 -46.65 -12.06
N SER A 370 -7.13 -47.47 -11.30
CA SER A 370 -7.69 -48.74 -11.71
C SER A 370 -9.19 -48.56 -11.96
N GLY A 371 -9.66 -48.98 -13.12
CA GLY A 371 -11.06 -48.92 -13.55
C GLY A 371 -11.80 -50.25 -13.47
N MET A 372 -12.84 -50.38 -14.29
CA MET A 372 -13.59 -51.64 -14.43
C MET A 372 -12.71 -52.79 -14.92
N GLU A 373 -13.09 -54.01 -14.59
CA GLU A 373 -12.49 -55.23 -15.13
C GLU A 373 -12.70 -55.31 -16.62
N VAL A 374 -11.63 -55.64 -17.32
CA VAL A 374 -11.64 -55.79 -18.81
C VAL A 374 -12.22 -57.15 -19.15
N MET A 375 -13.30 -57.14 -19.90
CA MET A 375 -14.05 -58.36 -20.28
C MET A 375 -13.60 -58.88 -21.65
N GLN A 376 -13.93 -60.16 -21.94
CA GLN A 376 -13.84 -60.72 -23.29
C GLN A 376 -14.94 -60.11 -24.18
N ALA A 377 -14.61 -59.72 -25.40
CA ALA A 377 -15.57 -59.17 -26.36
C ALA A 377 -16.55 -60.28 -26.86
N GLN A 378 -17.84 -60.01 -26.70
CA GLN A 378 -18.89 -60.92 -27.23
C GLN A 378 -19.27 -60.64 -28.71
N LYS A 379 -19.10 -59.41 -29.16
CA LYS A 379 -19.47 -59.02 -30.54
C LYS A 379 -18.37 -58.22 -31.27
N LYS A 380 -17.93 -57.11 -30.72
CA LYS A 380 -16.91 -56.23 -31.33
C LYS A 380 -15.81 -55.95 -30.27
N PRO A 381 -14.58 -56.39 -30.52
CA PRO A 381 -13.45 -56.06 -29.65
C PRO A 381 -13.09 -54.56 -29.74
N LEU A 382 -12.43 -54.05 -28.71
CA LEU A 382 -11.87 -52.70 -28.73
C LEU A 382 -10.71 -52.64 -29.74
N LEU A 383 -10.68 -51.56 -30.52
CA LEU A 383 -9.55 -51.24 -31.39
C LEU A 383 -8.70 -50.16 -30.73
N ALA A 384 -7.38 -50.31 -30.83
CA ALA A 384 -6.43 -49.37 -30.24
C ALA A 384 -6.68 -47.90 -30.70
N GLU A 385 -7.05 -47.69 -31.97
CA GLU A 385 -7.37 -46.38 -32.54
C GLU A 385 -8.61 -45.74 -31.90
N ASP A 386 -9.69 -46.56 -31.69
CA ASP A 386 -10.92 -46.10 -31.03
C ASP A 386 -10.65 -45.71 -29.56
N VAL A 387 -9.82 -46.46 -28.87
CA VAL A 387 -9.40 -46.19 -27.50
C VAL A 387 -8.55 -44.93 -27.47
N LYS A 388 -7.55 -44.80 -28.34
CA LYS A 388 -6.66 -43.67 -28.46
C LYS A 388 -7.44 -42.37 -28.65
N SER A 389 -8.36 -42.33 -29.62
CA SER A 389 -9.18 -41.14 -29.93
C SER A 389 -10.04 -40.65 -28.76
N ARG A 390 -10.33 -41.55 -27.77
CA ARG A 390 -11.09 -41.23 -26.57
C ARG A 390 -10.21 -40.79 -25.42
N MET A 391 -9.08 -41.44 -25.22
CA MET A 391 -8.16 -41.14 -24.12
C MET A 391 -7.36 -39.87 -24.36
N GLU A 392 -7.15 -39.47 -25.59
CA GLU A 392 -6.51 -38.18 -25.94
C GLU A 392 -7.42 -36.96 -25.70
N LYS A 393 -8.73 -37.13 -25.52
CA LYS A 393 -9.66 -36.02 -25.26
C LYS A 393 -9.52 -35.52 -23.84
N THR A 394 -8.83 -34.40 -23.66
CA THR A 394 -8.66 -33.78 -22.33
C THR A 394 -9.76 -32.75 -22.00
N GLY A 395 -10.60 -32.38 -22.97
CA GLY A 395 -11.75 -31.49 -22.76
C GLY A 395 -11.40 -30.13 -22.16
N ASP A 396 -12.17 -29.72 -21.16
CA ASP A 396 -11.99 -28.44 -20.45
C ASP A 396 -10.95 -28.51 -19.30
N THR A 397 -10.19 -29.62 -19.20
CA THR A 397 -9.10 -29.74 -18.22
C THR A 397 -7.91 -28.85 -18.60
N PRO A 398 -7.04 -28.47 -17.64
CA PRO A 398 -5.83 -27.69 -17.92
C PRO A 398 -4.75 -28.50 -18.67
N PHE A 399 -5.02 -29.74 -19.02
CA PHE A 399 -4.07 -30.66 -19.61
C PHE A 399 -4.26 -30.87 -21.12
N VAL A 400 -3.16 -31.23 -21.81
CA VAL A 400 -3.17 -31.71 -23.20
C VAL A 400 -2.37 -33.01 -23.26
N MET A 401 -2.93 -34.04 -23.91
CA MET A 401 -2.22 -35.30 -24.11
C MET A 401 -1.12 -35.11 -25.16
N GLU A 402 0.12 -35.23 -24.76
CA GLU A 402 1.30 -35.13 -25.64
C GLU A 402 1.69 -36.49 -26.18
N GLU A 403 1.68 -37.50 -25.30
CA GLU A 403 2.03 -38.88 -25.66
C GLU A 403 1.09 -39.84 -24.92
N LEU A 404 0.58 -40.87 -25.65
CA LEU A 404 -0.28 -41.92 -25.11
C LEU A 404 0.18 -43.31 -25.59
N SER A 405 0.68 -44.10 -24.63
CA SER A 405 0.99 -45.52 -24.83
C SER A 405 -0.22 -46.38 -24.50
N ILE A 406 -0.60 -47.28 -25.39
CA ILE A 406 -1.72 -48.17 -25.18
C ILE A 406 -1.23 -49.61 -25.34
N LYS A 407 -1.41 -50.43 -24.31
CA LYS A 407 -1.19 -51.86 -24.28
C LYS A 407 -2.56 -52.54 -24.16
N ILE A 408 -3.03 -53.16 -25.22
CA ILE A 408 -4.33 -53.77 -25.26
C ILE A 408 -4.16 -55.23 -25.72
N GLU A 409 -4.79 -56.13 -25.00
CA GLU A 409 -4.85 -57.55 -25.35
C GLU A 409 -5.92 -57.78 -26.46
N ASP A 410 -5.68 -58.69 -27.37
CA ASP A 410 -6.62 -58.97 -28.47
C ASP A 410 -7.93 -59.58 -27.92
N GLY A 411 -9.03 -59.16 -28.52
CA GLY A 411 -10.36 -59.70 -28.18
C GLY A 411 -10.99 -59.17 -26.91
N VAL A 412 -10.45 -58.11 -26.31
CA VAL A 412 -11.01 -57.51 -25.09
C VAL A 412 -12.09 -56.48 -25.36
N PHE A 413 -12.91 -56.24 -24.33
CA PHE A 413 -13.98 -55.23 -24.34
C PHE A 413 -14.03 -54.46 -23.03
N LEU A 414 -14.22 -53.18 -23.14
CA LEU A 414 -14.56 -52.28 -22.04
C LEU A 414 -15.58 -51.24 -22.52
N PRO A 415 -16.63 -50.94 -21.73
CA PRO A 415 -17.61 -49.92 -22.14
C PRO A 415 -16.96 -48.56 -22.38
N ASN A 416 -17.36 -47.85 -23.42
CA ASN A 416 -16.86 -46.52 -23.72
C ASN A 416 -17.03 -45.51 -22.54
N GLY A 417 -18.11 -45.68 -21.75
CA GLY A 417 -18.35 -44.91 -20.54
C GLY A 417 -17.25 -45.12 -19.49
N ALA A 418 -16.79 -46.38 -19.34
CA ALA A 418 -15.74 -46.74 -18.38
C ALA A 418 -14.37 -46.11 -18.76
N LEU A 419 -14.00 -46.11 -20.05
CA LEU A 419 -12.80 -45.44 -20.54
C LEU A 419 -12.84 -43.92 -20.29
N ASN A 420 -13.99 -43.30 -20.57
CA ASN A 420 -14.17 -41.87 -20.34
C ASN A 420 -14.14 -41.50 -18.85
N GLN A 421 -14.69 -42.37 -17.99
CA GLN A 421 -14.64 -42.21 -16.53
C GLN A 421 -13.20 -42.31 -16.01
N LEU A 422 -12.49 -43.40 -16.42
CA LEU A 422 -11.11 -43.65 -16.04
C LEU A 422 -10.20 -42.46 -16.38
N ARG A 423 -10.32 -41.91 -17.58
CA ARG A 423 -9.59 -40.72 -18.01
C ARG A 423 -9.93 -39.52 -17.16
N ARG A 424 -11.21 -39.22 -16.90
CA ARG A 424 -11.65 -38.06 -16.12
C ARG A 424 -11.17 -38.14 -14.69
N GLU A 425 -11.27 -39.30 -14.05
CA GLU A 425 -10.80 -39.52 -12.68
C GLU A 425 -9.28 -39.36 -12.58
N ALA A 426 -8.53 -39.88 -13.55
CA ALA A 426 -7.07 -39.76 -13.56
C ALA A 426 -6.62 -38.29 -13.72
N LEU A 427 -7.23 -37.53 -14.63
CA LEU A 427 -6.91 -36.12 -14.83
C LEU A 427 -7.31 -35.27 -13.61
N ALA A 428 -8.46 -35.56 -12.99
CA ALA A 428 -8.90 -34.87 -11.78
C ALA A 428 -7.97 -35.16 -10.58
N GLU A 429 -7.56 -36.42 -10.39
CA GLU A 429 -6.64 -36.79 -9.32
C GLU A 429 -5.22 -36.23 -9.56
N LEU A 430 -4.79 -36.15 -10.85
CA LEU A 430 -3.53 -35.49 -11.21
C LEU A 430 -3.56 -34.01 -10.81
N GLN A 431 -4.61 -33.29 -11.16
CA GLN A 431 -4.80 -31.88 -10.80
C GLN A 431 -4.79 -31.70 -9.28
N LYS A 432 -5.56 -32.52 -8.55
CA LYS A 432 -5.60 -32.50 -7.10
C LYS A 432 -4.23 -32.78 -6.47
N LYS A 433 -3.46 -33.74 -6.99
CA LYS A 433 -2.13 -34.06 -6.51
C LYS A 433 -1.12 -32.94 -6.78
N MET A 434 -1.26 -32.22 -7.91
CA MET A 434 -0.44 -31.04 -8.21
C MET A 434 -0.73 -29.87 -7.25
N LEU A 435 -1.99 -29.67 -6.86
CA LEU A 435 -2.41 -28.58 -5.99
C LEU A 435 -2.18 -28.86 -4.50
N LYS A 436 -2.13 -30.13 -4.09
CA LYS A 436 -1.98 -30.53 -2.68
C LYS A 436 -0.81 -29.88 -1.94
N PRO A 437 0.40 -29.69 -2.51
CA PRO A 437 1.52 -29.05 -1.81
C PRO A 437 1.28 -27.61 -1.39
N TYR A 438 0.34 -26.90 -2.01
CA TYR A 438 0.01 -25.52 -1.71
C TYR A 438 -1.02 -25.39 -0.58
N GLN A 439 -1.85 -26.44 -0.36
CA GLN A 439 -2.90 -26.43 0.64
C GLN A 439 -2.30 -26.43 2.06
N ARG A 440 -2.90 -25.63 2.94
CA ARG A 440 -2.52 -25.56 4.36
C ARG A 440 -3.60 -26.18 5.24
N GLN A 441 -3.20 -26.66 6.40
CA GLN A 441 -4.14 -27.11 7.41
C GLN A 441 -4.65 -25.91 8.23
N GLU A 442 -5.86 -26.00 8.73
CA GLU A 442 -6.41 -25.03 9.65
C GLU A 442 -5.52 -24.95 10.91
N HIS A 443 -4.99 -23.75 11.20
CA HIS A 443 -4.35 -23.51 12.48
C HIS A 443 -5.41 -23.45 13.58
N PRO A 444 -5.23 -24.16 14.70
CA PRO A 444 -6.13 -24.05 15.83
C PRO A 444 -6.25 -22.58 16.24
N GLN A 445 -7.47 -22.14 16.44
CA GLN A 445 -7.74 -20.78 16.87
C GLN A 445 -6.94 -20.50 18.15
N ARG A 446 -5.92 -19.65 18.10
CA ARG A 446 -5.44 -19.00 19.32
C ARG A 446 -6.63 -18.26 19.90
N LYS A 447 -6.92 -18.49 21.18
CA LYS A 447 -7.95 -17.72 21.88
C LYS A 447 -7.71 -16.25 21.61
N ALA A 448 -8.74 -15.56 21.13
CA ALA A 448 -8.67 -14.11 20.95
C ALA A 448 -8.11 -13.53 22.25
N GLU A 449 -6.94 -12.90 22.15
CA GLU A 449 -6.36 -12.23 23.31
C GLU A 449 -7.31 -11.13 23.79
N GLU A 450 -7.27 -10.93 25.08
CA GLU A 450 -8.14 -10.13 25.90
C GLU A 450 -8.58 -8.83 25.19
N LYS A 451 -9.89 -8.64 25.12
CA LYS A 451 -10.48 -7.31 24.85
C LYS A 451 -9.77 -6.30 25.74
N PHE A 452 -9.57 -5.07 25.25
CA PHE A 452 -9.20 -3.99 26.16
C PHE A 452 -10.01 -4.16 27.44
N PRO A 453 -9.38 -4.04 28.64
CA PRO A 453 -10.10 -4.23 29.88
C PRO A 453 -11.41 -3.45 29.82
N GLU A 454 -12.55 -4.11 29.88
CA GLU A 454 -13.87 -3.47 29.98
C GLU A 454 -13.98 -2.64 31.25
N THR A 455 -13.02 -2.75 32.13
CA THR A 455 -12.99 -2.06 33.40
C THR A 455 -12.38 -0.68 33.28
N CYS A 456 -13.21 0.27 33.02
CA CYS A 456 -13.13 1.50 33.79
C CYS A 456 -13.30 1.21 35.30
N GLU A 457 -12.45 0.42 35.92
CA GLU A 457 -12.23 0.57 37.36
C GLU A 457 -11.58 1.92 37.56
N LYS A 458 -12.37 2.85 38.11
CA LYS A 458 -12.04 4.14 38.68
C LYS A 458 -10.55 4.53 38.61
N ARG A 459 -10.01 4.72 37.40
CA ARG A 459 -8.78 5.51 37.25
C ARG A 459 -9.17 6.93 37.67
N GLU A 460 -8.42 7.52 38.56
CA GLU A 460 -8.53 8.93 38.96
C GLU A 460 -8.76 9.76 37.70
N LYS A 461 -9.69 10.75 37.76
CA LYS A 461 -10.05 11.58 36.61
C LYS A 461 -8.80 12.20 36.03
N ARG A 462 -8.29 11.63 34.93
CA ARG A 462 -7.11 12.14 34.21
C ARG A 462 -7.40 13.60 33.85
N LYS A 463 -6.44 14.50 34.17
CA LYS A 463 -6.55 15.92 33.81
C LYS A 463 -6.60 16.06 32.29
N GLU A 464 -7.37 17.02 31.83
CA GLU A 464 -7.40 17.40 30.41
C GLU A 464 -6.04 18.01 30.03
N CYS A 465 -5.51 17.60 28.88
CA CYS A 465 -4.30 18.17 28.29
C CYS A 465 -4.66 18.95 27.03
N VAL A 466 -4.18 20.17 26.94
CA VAL A 466 -4.30 21.01 25.74
C VAL A 466 -2.94 21.18 25.11
N PHE A 467 -2.79 20.58 23.96
CA PHE A 467 -1.55 20.43 23.21
C PHE A 467 -1.54 21.43 22.03
N ALA A 468 -0.58 22.32 21.97
CA ALA A 468 -0.44 23.26 20.85
C ALA A 468 0.81 22.94 20.03
N VAL A 469 0.62 22.63 18.73
CA VAL A 469 1.73 22.46 17.79
C VAL A 469 2.02 23.81 17.11
N THR A 470 3.28 24.25 17.17
CA THR A 470 3.73 25.48 16.52
C THR A 470 4.51 25.16 15.24
N GLY A 471 3.88 25.37 14.07
CA GLY A 471 4.48 25.19 12.75
C GLY A 471 5.35 26.38 12.29
N GLU A 472 5.36 27.46 13.06
CA GLU A 472 6.22 28.66 12.87
C GLU A 472 6.57 29.29 14.21
N ARG A 473 7.81 29.76 14.40
CA ARG A 473 8.28 30.36 15.67
C ARG A 473 7.45 31.56 16.13
N ARG A 474 6.89 32.36 15.20
CA ARG A 474 6.02 33.52 15.53
C ARG A 474 4.74 33.15 16.30
N GLN A 475 4.35 31.87 16.28
CA GLN A 475 3.17 31.36 16.98
C GLN A 475 3.47 31.00 18.45
N LEU A 476 4.74 30.88 18.82
CA LEU A 476 5.14 30.41 20.14
C LEU A 476 4.73 31.43 21.25
N ALA A 477 5.00 32.72 21.08
CA ALA A 477 4.69 33.72 22.08
C ALA A 477 3.21 33.72 22.53
N PRO A 478 2.20 33.79 21.64
CA PRO A 478 0.80 33.71 22.06
C PRO A 478 0.43 32.35 22.69
N VAL A 479 1.08 31.24 22.29
CA VAL A 479 0.87 29.92 22.89
C VAL A 479 1.40 29.90 24.34
N LEU A 480 2.54 30.52 24.60
CA LEU A 480 3.12 30.64 25.95
C LEU A 480 2.28 31.52 26.89
N GLU A 481 1.61 32.54 26.34
CA GLU A 481 0.75 33.45 27.12
C GLU A 481 -0.62 32.82 27.46
N SER A 482 -1.05 31.78 26.73
CA SER A 482 -2.35 31.16 26.95
C SER A 482 -2.38 30.30 28.21
N SER A 483 -3.39 30.49 29.04
CA SER A 483 -3.59 29.74 30.29
C SER A 483 -4.13 28.33 30.05
N CYS A 484 -4.78 28.10 28.92
CA CYS A 484 -5.40 26.81 28.59
C CYS A 484 -4.40 25.78 28.03
N VAL A 485 -3.29 26.22 27.42
CA VAL A 485 -2.28 25.31 26.85
C VAL A 485 -1.42 24.72 27.95
N THR A 486 -1.39 23.41 28.07
CA THR A 486 -0.58 22.67 29.05
C THR A 486 0.72 22.14 28.43
N SER A 487 0.71 21.81 27.18
CA SER A 487 1.85 21.21 26.47
C SER A 487 2.07 21.87 25.11
N VAL A 488 3.31 22.15 24.77
CA VAL A 488 3.72 22.81 23.52
C VAL A 488 4.56 21.84 22.69
N CYS A 489 4.18 21.64 21.46
CA CYS A 489 4.93 20.82 20.52
C CYS A 489 5.62 21.71 19.48
N LEU A 490 6.94 21.74 19.53
CA LEU A 490 7.77 22.46 18.58
C LEU A 490 7.95 21.60 17.32
N ASP A 491 7.49 22.08 16.17
CA ASP A 491 7.59 21.34 14.92
C ASP A 491 8.98 21.54 14.29
N MET A 492 9.74 20.45 14.09
CA MET A 492 11.04 20.50 13.41
C MET A 492 10.98 21.16 12.03
N GLU A 493 9.81 21.08 11.38
CA GLU A 493 9.57 21.73 10.08
C GLU A 493 9.59 23.27 10.17
N ALA A 494 9.50 23.86 11.37
CA ALA A 494 9.56 25.31 11.60
C ALA A 494 10.99 25.87 11.59
N TYR A 495 12.01 25.02 11.67
CA TYR A 495 13.41 25.41 11.85
C TYR A 495 14.26 25.12 10.62
N ASP A 496 15.36 25.88 10.46
CA ASP A 496 16.35 25.61 9.43
C ASP A 496 17.45 24.69 9.94
N ARG A 497 17.97 23.81 9.08
CA ARG A 497 18.97 22.81 9.45
C ARG A 497 20.22 23.41 10.11
N SER A 498 20.59 24.62 9.75
CA SER A 498 21.78 25.30 10.27
C SER A 498 21.62 25.90 11.66
N THR A 499 20.39 26.23 12.07
CA THR A 499 20.08 26.95 13.31
C THR A 499 19.24 26.15 14.30
N ILE A 500 18.69 25.00 13.87
CA ILE A 500 17.70 24.23 14.63
C ILE A 500 18.15 23.92 16.08
N MET A 501 19.41 23.58 16.30
CA MET A 501 19.87 23.17 17.64
C MET A 501 19.86 24.33 18.63
N GLU A 502 20.24 25.53 18.19
CA GLU A 502 20.23 26.74 19.01
C GLU A 502 18.80 27.22 19.23
N GLU A 503 18.03 27.33 18.16
CA GLU A 503 16.64 27.81 18.18
C GLU A 503 15.71 26.88 18.97
N LEU A 504 15.80 25.55 18.80
CA LEU A 504 15.03 24.59 19.60
C LEU A 504 15.36 24.69 21.10
N LYS A 505 16.64 24.86 21.45
CA LYS A 505 17.05 25.01 22.86
C LYS A 505 16.49 26.30 23.46
N GLU A 506 16.53 27.41 22.73
CA GLU A 506 15.95 28.68 23.15
C GLU A 506 14.43 28.54 23.37
N ASP A 507 13.72 28.02 22.38
CA ASP A 507 12.26 27.88 22.40
C ASP A 507 11.80 26.84 23.45
N ALA A 508 12.51 25.72 23.62
CA ALA A 508 12.24 24.75 24.68
C ALA A 508 12.39 25.34 26.08
N ASN A 509 13.47 26.11 26.32
CA ASN A 509 13.66 26.81 27.57
C ASN A 509 12.53 27.82 27.85
N ALA A 510 12.08 28.56 26.82
CA ALA A 510 10.98 29.49 26.97
C ALA A 510 9.65 28.78 27.33
N VAL A 511 9.40 27.57 26.79
CA VAL A 511 8.25 26.73 27.15
C VAL A 511 8.33 26.28 28.61
N MET A 512 9.48 25.74 29.05
CA MET A 512 9.67 25.24 30.41
C MET A 512 9.60 26.35 31.47
N GLN A 513 10.08 27.57 31.16
CA GLN A 513 9.95 28.74 32.04
C GLN A 513 8.49 29.16 32.28
N LYS A 514 7.55 28.67 31.48
CA LYS A 514 6.10 28.89 31.64
C LYS A 514 5.40 27.70 32.31
N ASP A 515 6.14 26.79 32.94
CA ASP A 515 5.63 25.56 33.56
C ASP A 515 4.79 24.70 32.59
N LYS A 516 5.14 24.68 31.29
CA LYS A 516 4.50 23.87 30.24
C LYS A 516 5.44 22.75 29.82
N GLU A 517 4.86 21.60 29.47
CA GLU A 517 5.62 20.50 28.89
C GLU A 517 6.01 20.82 27.44
N VAL A 518 7.22 20.45 27.06
CA VAL A 518 7.71 20.63 25.70
C VAL A 518 7.84 19.29 24.97
N TYR A 519 7.27 19.21 23.76
CA TYR A 519 7.34 18.07 22.86
C TYR A 519 7.98 18.49 21.54
N LEU A 520 8.50 17.50 20.81
CA LEU A 520 9.06 17.68 19.46
C LEU A 520 8.17 16.98 18.43
N ALA A 521 7.66 17.70 17.43
CA ALA A 521 7.08 17.05 16.25
C ALA A 521 8.20 16.80 15.23
N MET A 522 8.32 15.54 14.81
CA MET A 522 9.30 15.14 13.80
C MET A 522 8.76 15.41 12.38
N PRO A 523 9.60 15.45 11.31
CA PRO A 523 9.17 15.79 9.96
C PRO A 523 8.21 14.72 9.37
N ARG A 524 7.30 15.12 8.48
CA ARG A 524 6.28 14.18 7.92
C ARG A 524 6.87 13.04 7.11
N ILE A 525 7.97 13.27 6.46
CA ILE A 525 8.69 12.28 5.65
C ILE A 525 10.17 12.33 6.02
N LEU A 526 10.72 11.17 6.30
CA LEU A 526 12.13 10.99 6.61
C LEU A 526 12.78 10.08 5.55
N ARG A 527 13.70 10.63 4.77
CA ARG A 527 14.47 9.92 3.74
C ARG A 527 15.94 9.79 4.15
N ALA A 528 16.66 8.88 3.53
CA ALA A 528 18.02 8.47 3.94
C ALA A 528 18.94 9.61 4.40
N GLY A 529 19.10 10.67 3.61
CA GLY A 529 20.01 11.79 3.97
C GLY A 529 19.54 12.65 5.13
N THR A 530 18.23 12.74 5.36
CA THR A 530 17.63 13.43 6.49
C THR A 530 17.51 12.53 7.71
N ALA A 531 17.27 11.24 7.53
CA ALA A 531 17.22 10.26 8.61
C ALA A 531 18.52 10.17 9.37
N GLU A 532 19.65 10.11 8.65
CA GLU A 532 20.98 10.09 9.25
C GLU A 532 21.25 11.33 10.09
N TRP A 533 20.94 12.51 9.55
CA TRP A 533 21.08 13.75 10.28
C TRP A 533 20.18 13.82 11.52
N VAL A 534 18.92 13.45 11.40
CA VAL A 534 17.97 13.43 12.53
C VAL A 534 18.45 12.47 13.62
N ARG A 535 18.92 11.28 13.25
CA ARG A 535 19.49 10.31 14.21
C ARG A 535 20.65 10.92 15.01
N GLN A 536 21.51 11.71 14.37
CA GLN A 536 22.65 12.34 15.02
C GLN A 536 22.24 13.39 16.05
N ILE A 537 21.20 14.19 15.78
CA ILE A 537 20.79 15.29 16.66
C ILE A 537 19.78 14.90 17.74
N LEU A 538 19.02 13.81 17.55
CA LEU A 538 17.96 13.40 18.51
C LEU A 538 18.46 13.19 19.95
N PRO A 539 19.64 12.59 20.22
CA PRO A 539 20.14 12.45 21.59
C PRO A 539 20.40 13.79 22.28
N ASP A 540 20.87 14.80 21.54
CA ASP A 540 21.10 16.14 22.05
C ASP A 540 19.77 16.84 22.31
N ILE A 541 18.79 16.70 21.44
CA ILE A 541 17.44 17.23 21.63
C ILE A 541 16.79 16.60 22.88
N LYS A 542 16.91 15.31 23.10
CA LYS A 542 16.41 14.66 24.32
C LYS A 542 17.01 15.30 25.59
N ARG A 543 18.30 15.61 25.55
CA ARG A 543 19.01 16.27 26.70
C ARG A 543 18.54 17.69 26.98
N MET A 544 17.82 18.33 26.05
CA MET A 544 17.22 19.65 26.27
C MET A 544 15.96 19.61 27.16
N GLY A 545 15.48 18.41 27.58
CA GLY A 545 14.34 18.27 28.50
C GLY A 545 12.99 18.09 27.82
N PHE A 546 12.94 17.64 26.58
CA PHE A 546 11.68 17.29 25.91
C PHE A 546 10.99 16.12 26.63
N ALA A 547 9.71 16.29 26.97
CA ALA A 547 8.87 15.27 27.60
C ALA A 547 8.57 14.10 26.67
N GLY A 548 8.53 14.35 25.37
CA GLY A 548 8.26 13.33 24.36
C GLY A 548 8.34 13.83 22.93
N VAL A 549 7.93 12.95 22.02
CA VAL A 549 7.95 13.21 20.57
C VAL A 549 6.63 12.84 19.90
N LEU A 550 6.24 13.63 18.88
CA LEU A 550 5.15 13.34 17.96
C LEU A 550 5.75 12.79 16.66
N VAL A 551 5.55 11.49 16.40
CA VAL A 551 6.09 10.79 15.24
C VAL A 551 5.05 10.70 14.13
N ARG A 552 5.48 10.88 12.87
CA ARG A 552 4.63 11.00 11.69
C ARG A 552 4.87 9.92 10.63
N ASN A 553 5.86 9.06 10.85
CA ASN A 553 6.17 7.91 9.96
C ASN A 553 6.83 6.78 10.76
N TYR A 554 6.98 5.63 10.14
CA TYR A 554 7.53 4.44 10.81
C TYR A 554 9.04 4.53 11.05
N GLU A 555 9.76 5.27 10.21
CA GLU A 555 11.19 5.56 10.42
C GLU A 555 11.40 6.33 11.73
N GLU A 556 10.58 7.33 11.96
CA GLU A 556 10.62 8.12 13.18
C GLU A 556 10.20 7.34 14.41
N LEU A 557 9.20 6.47 14.28
CA LEU A 557 8.81 5.59 15.37
C LEU A 557 9.98 4.71 15.82
N ALA A 558 10.73 4.14 14.88
CA ALA A 558 11.92 3.35 15.19
C ALA A 558 13.01 4.17 15.87
N LEU A 559 13.32 5.37 15.35
CA LEU A 559 14.30 6.29 15.97
C LEU A 559 13.85 6.77 17.34
N ALA A 560 12.57 7.08 17.52
CA ALA A 560 12.02 7.50 18.80
C ALA A 560 12.11 6.39 19.85
N LYS A 561 11.87 5.15 19.48
CA LYS A 561 12.08 3.99 20.39
C LYS A 561 13.51 3.89 20.89
N GLU A 562 14.49 4.11 20.01
CA GLU A 562 15.90 4.05 20.38
C GLU A 562 16.27 5.21 21.30
N THR A 563 15.80 6.43 21.00
CA THR A 563 16.28 7.65 21.65
C THR A 563 15.41 8.07 22.84
N PHE A 564 14.08 8.00 22.70
CA PHE A 564 13.09 8.49 23.68
C PHE A 564 12.47 7.38 24.52
N TRP A 565 13.13 6.24 24.66
CA TRP A 565 12.66 5.18 25.54
C TRP A 565 12.39 5.70 26.95
N GLY A 566 11.19 5.40 27.48
CA GLY A 566 10.75 5.92 28.80
C GLY A 566 10.17 7.34 28.78
N SER A 567 10.17 8.03 27.64
CA SER A 567 9.45 9.30 27.41
C SER A 567 8.14 9.05 26.66
N GLU A 568 7.30 10.08 26.52
CA GLU A 568 6.09 9.94 25.71
C GLU A 568 6.40 9.86 24.20
N ILE A 569 5.89 8.84 23.54
CA ILE A 569 5.88 8.72 22.07
C ILE A 569 4.44 8.79 21.61
N ILE A 570 4.13 9.81 20.80
CA ILE A 570 2.78 10.09 20.29
C ILE A 570 2.76 9.83 18.80
N THR A 571 1.85 8.99 18.30
CA THR A 571 1.66 8.84 16.85
C THR A 571 0.74 9.92 16.32
N ASP A 572 1.12 10.54 15.17
CA ASP A 572 0.27 11.51 14.49
C ASP A 572 -0.83 10.82 13.67
N HIS A 573 -1.85 11.58 13.26
CA HIS A 573 -3.04 11.13 12.54
C HIS A 573 -2.75 10.29 11.28
N ASN A 574 -1.61 10.51 10.63
CA ASN A 574 -1.21 9.87 9.38
C ASN A 574 -0.51 8.51 9.56
N LEU A 575 -0.29 8.06 10.80
CA LEU A 575 0.03 6.67 11.15
C LEU A 575 -1.23 5.81 11.35
N TYR A 576 -2.40 6.41 11.23
CA TYR A 576 -3.69 5.75 11.05
C TYR A 576 -4.10 4.72 12.12
N CYS A 577 -4.19 5.13 13.37
CA CYS A 577 -4.82 4.30 14.41
C CYS A 577 -6.35 4.20 14.19
N TYR A 578 -6.79 3.55 13.11
CA TYR A 578 -8.21 3.46 12.73
C TYR A 578 -9.03 2.53 13.62
N ASN A 579 -8.40 1.52 14.21
CA ASN A 579 -9.02 0.47 14.98
C ASN A 579 -8.23 0.15 16.25
N ASP A 580 -8.84 -0.59 17.15
CA ASP A 580 -8.27 -0.93 18.45
C ASP A 580 -7.06 -1.86 18.35
N GLN A 581 -7.01 -2.70 17.31
CA GLN A 581 -5.86 -3.54 17.04
C GLN A 581 -4.63 -2.70 16.65
N ALA A 582 -4.84 -1.62 15.86
CA ALA A 582 -3.76 -0.67 15.56
C ALA A 582 -3.27 0.05 16.81
N VAL A 583 -4.18 0.47 17.70
CA VAL A 583 -3.81 1.08 19.00
C VAL A 583 -2.95 0.13 19.82
N ARG A 584 -3.32 -1.16 19.92
CA ARG A 584 -2.50 -2.19 20.62
C ARG A 584 -1.15 -2.40 19.96
N ALA A 585 -1.12 -2.50 18.61
CA ALA A 585 0.10 -2.70 17.87
C ALA A 585 1.11 -1.58 18.11
N PHE A 586 0.64 -0.31 18.11
CA PHE A 586 1.48 0.84 18.43
C PHE A 586 1.90 0.89 19.91
N ALA A 587 0.99 0.56 20.84
CA ALA A 587 1.33 0.46 22.26
C ALA A 587 2.43 -0.58 22.50
N GLY A 588 2.40 -1.73 21.82
CA GLY A 588 3.47 -2.74 21.82
C GLY A 588 4.81 -2.22 21.27
N GLN A 589 4.81 -1.11 20.55
CA GLN A 589 6.01 -0.38 20.11
C GLN A 589 6.47 0.73 21.06
N GLY A 590 5.83 0.87 22.23
CA GLY A 590 6.15 1.92 23.21
C GLY A 590 5.44 3.24 22.95
N VAL A 591 4.47 3.28 22.02
CA VAL A 591 3.62 4.46 21.82
C VAL A 591 2.69 4.62 23.03
N THR A 592 2.70 5.79 23.63
CA THR A 592 1.92 6.12 24.83
C THR A 592 0.60 6.80 24.50
N LYS A 593 0.55 7.53 23.38
CA LYS A 593 -0.65 8.22 22.90
C LYS A 593 -0.75 8.15 21.37
N ASN A 594 -1.97 8.25 20.85
CA ASN A 594 -2.21 8.30 19.42
C ASN A 594 -3.13 9.46 19.04
N THR A 595 -2.92 10.07 17.88
CA THR A 595 -3.84 11.07 17.34
C THR A 595 -4.98 10.37 16.60
N VAL A 596 -6.22 10.77 16.89
CA VAL A 596 -7.41 10.25 16.20
C VAL A 596 -7.31 10.52 14.69
N PRO A 597 -7.49 9.52 13.83
CA PRO A 597 -7.45 9.71 12.38
C PRO A 597 -8.49 10.73 11.87
N LEU A 598 -8.05 11.59 10.95
CA LEU A 598 -8.85 12.72 10.45
C LEU A 598 -10.08 12.33 9.62
N GLU A 599 -10.17 11.07 9.19
CA GLU A 599 -11.26 10.56 8.35
C GLU A 599 -12.37 9.84 9.16
N LEU A 600 -12.20 9.67 10.47
CA LEU A 600 -13.23 9.07 11.33
C LEU A 600 -14.31 10.07 11.70
N ASN A 601 -15.57 9.62 11.65
CA ASN A 601 -16.69 10.42 12.17
C ASN A 601 -16.95 10.14 13.65
N ARG A 602 -17.82 10.96 14.26
CA ARG A 602 -18.17 10.88 15.69
C ARG A 602 -18.66 9.50 16.14
N SER A 603 -19.40 8.79 15.28
CA SER A 603 -19.94 7.47 15.59
C SER A 603 -18.83 6.40 15.60
N GLU A 604 -17.90 6.50 14.68
CA GLU A 604 -16.74 5.62 14.55
C GLU A 604 -15.74 5.86 15.70
N ILE A 605 -15.50 7.13 16.06
CA ILE A 605 -14.68 7.51 17.21
C ILE A 605 -15.27 6.92 18.51
N LYS A 606 -16.58 7.01 18.74
CA LYS A 606 -17.23 6.44 19.92
C LYS A 606 -17.12 4.92 20.05
N ARG A 607 -16.88 4.21 18.96
CA ARG A 607 -16.74 2.75 18.92
C ARG A 607 -15.28 2.28 19.04
N ARG A 608 -14.36 3.19 19.18
CA ARG A 608 -12.93 2.95 19.28
C ARG A 608 -12.45 3.22 20.70
N TYR A 609 -11.41 2.52 21.16
CA TYR A 609 -10.71 2.83 22.39
C TYR A 609 -10.00 4.18 22.28
N ASN A 610 -10.31 5.12 23.18
CA ASN A 610 -9.86 6.51 23.09
C ASN A 610 -9.15 7.07 24.33
N GLU A 611 -8.95 6.29 25.38
CA GLU A 611 -8.37 6.80 26.64
C GLU A 611 -6.95 7.38 26.45
N GLU A 612 -6.19 6.81 25.50
CA GLU A 612 -4.86 7.27 25.12
C GLU A 612 -4.88 8.04 23.79
N SER A 613 -6.02 8.62 23.43
CA SER A 613 -6.18 9.30 22.15
C SER A 613 -6.25 10.81 22.30
N MET A 614 -5.55 11.49 21.38
CA MET A 614 -5.54 12.94 21.23
C MET A 614 -6.41 13.36 20.04
N MET A 615 -7.32 14.31 20.23
CA MET A 615 -8.19 14.83 19.15
C MET A 615 -7.73 16.19 18.67
N MET A 616 -7.51 16.32 17.38
CA MET A 616 -7.24 17.61 16.74
C MET A 616 -8.52 18.43 16.69
N LEU A 617 -8.59 19.53 17.45
CA LEU A 617 -9.72 20.44 17.54
C LEU A 617 -9.61 21.61 16.58
N TYR A 618 -8.40 22.02 16.24
CA TYR A 618 -8.11 23.12 15.33
C TYR A 618 -6.90 22.80 14.46
N GLY A 619 -6.96 23.21 13.19
CA GLY A 619 -5.82 23.23 12.29
C GLY A 619 -6.20 23.08 10.82
N TYR A 620 -5.27 23.50 9.95
CA TYR A 620 -5.36 23.20 8.52
C TYR A 620 -4.90 21.77 8.27
N TYR A 621 -5.84 20.90 7.91
CA TYR A 621 -5.50 19.50 7.65
C TYR A 621 -4.58 19.37 6.43
N PRO A 622 -3.47 18.61 6.53
CA PRO A 622 -2.64 18.27 5.40
C PRO A 622 -3.40 17.34 4.45
N LEU A 623 -3.61 17.80 3.22
CA LEU A 623 -4.31 17.04 2.19
C LEU A 623 -3.36 16.13 1.41
N MET A 624 -2.13 16.58 1.17
CA MET A 624 -1.11 15.84 0.45
C MET A 624 0.29 16.19 0.96
N THR A 625 1.12 15.19 1.15
CA THR A 625 2.57 15.35 1.33
C THR A 625 3.28 14.78 0.09
N SER A 626 4.09 15.58 -0.61
CA SER A 626 4.64 15.21 -1.92
C SER A 626 6.13 15.47 -2.04
N ALA A 627 6.86 14.53 -2.63
CA ALA A 627 8.24 14.74 -3.05
C ALA A 627 8.34 15.76 -4.20
N GLN A 628 7.29 15.92 -5.00
CA GLN A 628 7.20 16.98 -6.02
C GLN A 628 7.00 18.34 -5.37
N CYS A 629 7.63 19.36 -5.95
CA CYS A 629 7.55 20.73 -5.46
C CYS A 629 6.84 21.61 -6.47
N VAL A 630 5.66 22.15 -6.11
CA VAL A 630 4.87 23.05 -6.96
C VAL A 630 5.72 24.28 -7.34
N HIS A 631 6.45 24.86 -6.39
CA HIS A 631 7.32 26.02 -6.64
C HIS A 631 8.44 25.67 -7.62
N ALA A 632 9.21 24.59 -7.34
CA ALA A 632 10.31 24.17 -8.18
C ALA A 632 9.86 23.82 -9.62
N ASN A 633 8.71 23.14 -9.76
CA ASN A 633 8.18 22.73 -11.05
C ASN A 633 7.63 23.90 -11.89
N THR A 634 7.33 25.06 -11.28
CA THR A 634 6.70 26.18 -11.97
C THR A 634 7.58 27.42 -12.09
N ARG A 635 8.53 27.63 -11.17
CA ARG A 635 9.42 28.81 -11.13
C ARG A 635 10.91 28.45 -11.00
N GLY A 636 11.25 27.18 -10.79
CA GLY A 636 12.61 26.74 -10.45
C GLY A 636 12.84 26.68 -8.93
N CYS A 637 13.78 25.84 -8.51
CA CYS A 637 14.11 25.66 -7.08
C CYS A 637 15.06 26.78 -6.59
N ASP A 638 14.62 27.57 -5.61
CA ASP A 638 15.43 28.59 -4.92
C ASP A 638 15.88 28.17 -3.52
N LYS A 639 15.51 26.94 -3.09
CA LYS A 639 15.78 26.35 -1.75
C LYS A 639 15.23 27.19 -0.59
N LYS A 640 14.25 28.04 -0.83
CA LYS A 640 13.61 28.88 0.19
C LYS A 640 12.29 28.30 0.62
N ARG A 641 12.04 28.35 1.92
CA ARG A 641 10.71 28.13 2.45
C ARG A 641 9.75 29.16 1.85
N GLY A 642 8.54 28.78 1.58
CA GLY A 642 7.56 29.69 1.03
C GLY A 642 6.16 29.12 1.05
N LEU A 643 5.20 30.04 0.90
CA LEU A 643 3.78 29.74 0.79
C LEU A 643 3.33 30.10 -0.63
N SER A 644 2.60 29.21 -1.24
CA SER A 644 1.91 29.41 -2.51
C SER A 644 0.50 28.84 -2.40
N TYR A 645 -0.34 29.05 -3.40
CA TYR A 645 -1.71 28.54 -3.39
C TYR A 645 -2.04 27.87 -4.71
N LEU A 646 -2.77 26.76 -4.61
CA LEU A 646 -3.43 26.13 -5.74
C LEU A 646 -4.89 26.59 -5.76
N LYS A 647 -5.34 27.17 -6.86
CA LYS A 647 -6.71 27.63 -7.03
C LYS A 647 -7.42 26.72 -8.03
N ASP A 648 -8.50 26.09 -7.59
CA ASP A 648 -9.31 25.19 -8.42
C ASP A 648 -10.33 25.95 -9.30
N ARG A 649 -11.08 25.20 -10.10
CA ARG A 649 -12.15 25.72 -10.97
C ARG A 649 -13.31 26.38 -10.21
N TYR A 650 -13.45 26.14 -8.92
CA TYR A 650 -14.46 26.76 -8.04
C TYR A 650 -13.90 27.97 -7.29
N GLN A 651 -12.71 28.44 -7.66
CA GLN A 651 -11.98 29.54 -7.03
C GLN A 651 -11.56 29.25 -5.57
N VAL A 652 -11.62 27.98 -5.13
CA VAL A 652 -11.12 27.58 -3.82
C VAL A 652 -9.59 27.54 -3.84
N GLN A 653 -8.97 28.15 -2.84
CA GLN A 653 -7.52 28.23 -2.73
C GLN A 653 -7.00 27.28 -1.64
N PHE A 654 -6.08 26.41 -2.04
CA PHE A 654 -5.42 25.45 -1.16
C PHE A 654 -3.99 25.92 -0.89
N PRO A 655 -3.63 26.22 0.37
CA PRO A 655 -2.26 26.60 0.71
C PRO A 655 -1.28 25.46 0.43
N VAL A 656 -0.11 25.80 -0.13
CA VAL A 656 1.00 24.88 -0.36
C VAL A 656 2.24 25.42 0.32
N LYS A 657 2.77 24.70 1.30
CA LYS A 657 3.97 25.08 2.04
C LYS A 657 5.16 24.22 1.63
N ASN A 658 6.29 24.87 1.36
CA ASN A 658 7.54 24.19 1.00
C ASN A 658 8.38 23.93 2.25
N PHE A 659 8.80 22.69 2.46
CA PHE A 659 9.71 22.30 3.55
C PHE A 659 11.07 21.94 2.95
N CYS A 660 11.87 22.96 2.62
CA CYS A 660 13.09 22.82 1.84
C CYS A 660 14.20 22.05 2.56
N THR A 661 14.24 22.07 3.90
CA THR A 661 15.15 21.26 4.73
C THR A 661 14.99 19.76 4.43
N TYR A 662 13.76 19.33 4.19
CA TYR A 662 13.36 17.93 3.95
C TYR A 662 13.01 17.63 2.50
N CYS A 663 12.93 18.68 1.66
CA CYS A 663 12.63 18.63 0.23
C CYS A 663 11.28 17.96 -0.11
N TYR A 664 10.21 18.40 0.55
CA TYR A 664 8.82 18.04 0.20
C TYR A 664 7.86 19.22 0.33
N ASN A 665 6.70 19.11 -0.30
CA ASN A 665 5.59 20.06 -0.18
C ASN A 665 4.43 19.44 0.60
N VAL A 666 3.71 20.28 1.34
CA VAL A 666 2.42 19.93 1.91
C VAL A 666 1.34 20.85 1.34
N VAL A 667 0.32 20.25 0.76
CA VAL A 667 -0.91 20.95 0.36
C VAL A 667 -1.89 20.84 1.52
N TYR A 668 -2.35 21.98 2.02
CA TYR A 668 -3.30 22.03 3.12
C TYR A 668 -4.73 22.25 2.65
N ASN A 669 -5.70 21.94 3.50
CA ASN A 669 -7.10 22.27 3.26
C ASN A 669 -7.30 23.78 3.12
N SER A 670 -8.29 24.19 2.37
CA SER A 670 -8.61 25.62 2.14
C SER A 670 -9.11 26.34 3.39
N LEU A 671 -9.72 25.60 4.31
CA LEU A 671 -10.25 26.09 5.59
C LEU A 671 -9.71 25.23 6.74
N PRO A 672 -9.46 25.84 7.92
CA PRO A 672 -9.12 25.07 9.11
C PRO A 672 -10.31 24.27 9.60
N VAL A 673 -10.04 23.12 10.20
CA VAL A 673 -11.03 22.41 11.01
C VAL A 673 -11.20 23.13 12.34
N LEU A 674 -12.44 23.18 12.84
CA LEU A 674 -12.77 23.79 14.14
C LEU A 674 -13.86 22.96 14.82
N LEU A 675 -13.52 22.33 15.96
CA LEU A 675 -14.36 21.38 16.68
C LEU A 675 -14.61 21.79 18.15
N PHE A 676 -14.39 23.05 18.55
CA PHE A 676 -14.53 23.50 19.94
C PHE A 676 -15.97 23.30 20.46
N SER A 677 -16.98 23.45 19.62
CA SER A 677 -18.38 23.20 20.00
C SER A 677 -18.68 21.72 20.32
N ASN A 678 -17.75 20.81 20.05
CA ASN A 678 -17.91 19.36 20.23
C ASN A 678 -17.15 18.80 21.45
N LEU A 679 -16.52 19.66 22.27
CA LEU A 679 -15.69 19.27 23.43
C LEU A 679 -16.41 18.27 24.35
N GLU A 680 -17.63 18.57 24.78
CA GLU A 680 -18.38 17.71 25.69
C GLU A 680 -18.73 16.34 25.07
N GLU A 681 -18.96 16.29 23.75
CA GLU A 681 -19.21 15.03 23.06
C GLU A 681 -17.92 14.18 22.98
N LEU A 682 -16.78 14.81 22.73
CA LEU A 682 -15.47 14.16 22.69
C LEU A 682 -15.06 13.63 24.06
N LYS A 683 -15.30 14.40 25.13
CA LYS A 683 -15.09 13.97 26.50
C LYS A 683 -15.91 12.72 26.85
N LYS A 684 -17.18 12.67 26.39
CA LYS A 684 -18.04 11.49 26.56
C LYS A 684 -17.56 10.28 25.76
N ALA A 685 -16.79 10.48 24.69
CA ALA A 685 -16.16 9.41 23.93
C ALA A 685 -14.82 8.93 24.54
N GLY A 686 -14.44 9.42 25.74
CA GLY A 686 -13.22 9.04 26.45
C GLY A 686 -11.99 9.89 26.15
N ILE A 687 -12.10 10.89 25.25
CA ILE A 687 -10.95 11.74 24.89
C ILE A 687 -10.73 12.82 25.94
N ARG A 688 -9.48 12.97 26.38
CA ARG A 688 -9.04 13.98 27.37
C ARG A 688 -7.88 14.84 26.87
N ASP A 689 -7.22 14.42 25.80
CA ASP A 689 -6.13 15.16 25.19
C ASP A 689 -6.63 15.87 23.93
N PHE A 690 -6.52 17.20 23.89
CA PHE A 690 -7.00 18.05 22.80
C PHE A 690 -5.82 18.76 22.14
N ARG A 691 -5.83 18.86 20.82
CA ARG A 691 -4.73 19.39 20.05
C ARG A 691 -5.16 20.52 19.12
N MET A 692 -4.35 21.58 19.08
CA MET A 692 -4.46 22.67 18.13
C MET A 692 -3.17 22.77 17.31
N ASP A 693 -3.28 22.64 15.98
CA ASP A 693 -2.14 22.72 15.06
C ASP A 693 -2.13 24.09 14.37
N PHE A 694 -1.20 24.92 14.77
CA PHE A 694 -0.93 26.19 14.10
C PHE A 694 0.09 25.96 12.98
N THR A 695 -0.27 26.33 11.75
CA THR A 695 0.51 25.99 10.53
C THR A 695 1.02 27.22 9.78
N MET A 696 0.18 28.22 9.56
CA MET A 696 0.50 29.43 8.82
C MET A 696 -0.06 30.70 9.46
N GLU A 697 -0.76 30.57 10.57
CA GLU A 697 -1.37 31.67 11.30
C GLU A 697 -0.34 32.66 11.80
N SER A 698 -0.71 33.93 11.79
CA SER A 698 0.04 34.99 12.47
C SER A 698 -0.09 34.87 13.99
N ALA A 699 0.78 35.50 14.75
CA ALA A 699 0.69 35.56 16.22
C ALA A 699 -0.68 36.13 16.69
N LYS A 700 -1.23 37.10 15.99
CA LYS A 700 -2.56 37.68 16.28
C LYS A 700 -3.69 36.66 16.09
N GLU A 701 -3.65 35.91 15.00
CA GLU A 701 -4.65 34.86 14.71
C GLU A 701 -4.52 33.71 15.72
N THR A 702 -3.31 33.26 16.02
CA THR A 702 -3.04 32.26 17.06
C THR A 702 -3.65 32.66 18.40
N LYS A 703 -3.43 33.89 18.84
CA LYS A 703 -4.00 34.42 20.08
C LYS A 703 -5.54 34.46 20.06
N ALA A 704 -6.14 34.84 18.93
CA ALA A 704 -7.59 34.89 18.80
C ALA A 704 -8.23 33.48 18.85
N ILE A 705 -7.57 32.48 18.26
CA ILE A 705 -8.02 31.08 18.27
C ILE A 705 -7.92 30.48 19.68
N LEU A 706 -6.82 30.71 20.38
CA LEU A 706 -6.64 30.26 21.77
C LEU A 706 -7.71 30.87 22.69
N LYS A 707 -7.96 32.18 22.58
CA LYS A 707 -9.02 32.84 23.32
C LYS A 707 -10.41 32.25 23.03
N LEU A 708 -10.69 31.98 21.74
CA LEU A 708 -11.94 31.34 21.35
C LEU A 708 -12.07 29.94 21.96
N TYR A 709 -11.01 29.15 22.02
CA TYR A 709 -11.00 27.87 22.71
C TYR A 709 -11.31 28.02 24.21
N GLU A 710 -10.66 28.98 24.90
CA GLU A 710 -10.89 29.24 26.31
C GLU A 710 -12.37 29.54 26.61
N GLU A 711 -13.02 30.37 25.79
CA GLU A 711 -14.45 30.68 25.90
C GLU A 711 -15.37 29.47 25.71
N PHE A 712 -14.98 28.48 24.89
CA PHE A 712 -15.74 27.23 24.77
C PHE A 712 -15.44 26.26 25.91
N ALA A 713 -14.20 26.21 26.40
CA ALA A 713 -13.78 25.30 27.44
C ALA A 713 -14.35 25.67 28.82
N ASP A 714 -14.48 26.97 29.13
CA ASP A 714 -15.07 27.47 30.37
C ASP A 714 -16.63 27.57 30.31
N GLY A 715 -17.22 27.30 29.14
CA GLY A 715 -18.66 27.32 28.91
C GLY A 715 -19.27 28.72 28.74
N SER A 716 -18.47 29.79 28.72
CA SER A 716 -18.93 31.17 28.48
C SER A 716 -19.44 31.36 27.05
N ARG A 717 -19.03 30.48 26.13
CA ARG A 717 -19.49 30.45 24.75
C ARG A 717 -19.98 29.06 24.33
N ARG A 718 -21.06 29.05 23.56
CA ARG A 718 -21.63 27.79 22.99
C ARG A 718 -21.75 27.76 21.47
N GLN A 719 -21.59 28.93 20.83
CA GLN A 719 -21.69 29.08 19.37
C GLN A 719 -20.53 29.91 18.85
N TYR A 720 -20.07 29.62 17.62
CA TYR A 720 -19.03 30.40 17.01
C TYR A 720 -19.50 31.83 16.70
N PRO A 721 -18.63 32.85 16.82
CA PRO A 721 -18.94 34.21 16.41
C PRO A 721 -19.29 34.26 14.91
N LYS A 722 -20.13 35.23 14.49
CA LYS A 722 -20.51 35.41 13.09
C LYS A 722 -19.33 35.59 12.14
N GLU A 723 -18.25 36.18 12.61
CA GLU A 723 -17.01 36.36 11.84
C GLU A 723 -16.32 35.05 11.43
N TRP A 724 -16.65 33.93 12.08
CA TRP A 724 -16.19 32.58 11.74
C TRP A 724 -17.12 31.86 10.76
N GLU A 725 -18.28 32.42 10.44
CA GLU A 725 -19.21 31.83 9.48
C GLU A 725 -18.52 31.64 8.12
N ASN A 726 -18.57 30.43 7.56
CA ASN A 726 -17.89 30.02 6.32
C ASN A 726 -16.35 30.09 6.33
N ARG A 727 -15.70 30.25 7.50
CA ARG A 727 -14.24 30.29 7.64
C ARG A 727 -13.64 29.05 8.27
N TYR A 728 -14.42 28.02 8.52
CA TYR A 728 -13.98 26.74 9.05
C TYR A 728 -14.80 25.58 8.51
N THR A 729 -14.29 24.36 8.74
CA THR A 729 -14.99 23.13 8.44
C THR A 729 -14.99 22.20 9.67
N ASN A 730 -15.93 21.25 9.71
CA ASN A 730 -15.88 20.16 10.70
C ASN A 730 -15.04 18.96 10.24
N GLY A 731 -14.34 19.05 9.10
CA GLY A 731 -13.68 17.90 8.51
C GLY A 731 -14.64 16.74 8.29
N HIS A 732 -14.21 15.53 8.64
CA HIS A 732 -15.05 14.33 8.58
C HIS A 732 -15.82 14.01 9.85
N TYR A 733 -15.69 14.80 10.91
CA TYR A 733 -16.29 14.51 12.22
C TYR A 733 -17.81 14.22 12.15
N LYS A 734 -18.54 14.91 11.27
CA LYS A 734 -19.99 14.68 11.07
C LYS A 734 -20.32 13.65 10.00
N ARG A 735 -19.56 13.59 8.91
CA ARG A 735 -19.89 12.80 7.71
C ARG A 735 -19.14 11.47 7.64
N GLY A 736 -17.88 11.46 8.03
CA GLY A 736 -16.96 10.34 7.77
C GLY A 736 -16.58 10.23 6.31
N VAL A 737 -15.98 9.07 5.96
CA VAL A 737 -15.59 8.72 4.59
C VAL A 737 -16.23 7.40 4.18
N GLU A 738 -16.45 7.29 2.85
CA GLU A 738 -16.88 6.04 2.23
C GLU A 738 -15.74 5.02 2.20
#